data_b35fbfc377abf02f8b7cfce1a368bd32
#
_entry.id   b35fbfc377abf02f8b7cfce1a368bd32
#
_cell.length_a   1.000
_cell.length_b   1.000
_cell.length_c   1.000
_cell.angle_alpha   90.00
_cell.angle_beta   90.00
_cell.angle_gamma   90.00
#
_symmetry.space_group_name_H-M   'P 1'
#
loop_
_entity.id
_entity.type
_entity.pdbx_description
1 polymer ?
#
loop_
_entity_poly.entity_id
_entity_poly.type
_entity_poly.pdbx_seq_one_letter_code
_entity_poly.pdbx_strand_id
1 'polypeptide(L)'
;MKYRALFIAIVICGIALILFPGTSDERSALKLAKRVVPGYAGKIDFMQVEDTIDVFTIYNKGKRLVIEGNNAVSMATGLNHYLKNYCGVTVSWYAFEPVECSEEMPVVETPVRVQAKVRDRFFLNYCTFGYTMPWWKWEDWERFIDWMALNGINMPLANTGQEAVWQKVWRKHGLSDEEISSYFTGPAHLPWHRMCNIDHYDGPLPQAWIDAQAKLQKKILKRERQLDMRPVLAAFGGHVPEQLKSIYPDAQITDVPRWGGFPSDNLCHFLAPMDPLYAQIQREFMEEQERMFGTGHIYGVDLFNEVEAPSWDPQTLAAISKGAYESMAAVDPEAVWLQMGWMFYYDQKHWTPDNVKAYLQAVPQGKVVILDYYLEHTPVWTVTDKFYGQPYILCYLGNFGGNTRLAGNFHQASERIEKALTSGGDNMCGVGSTLEGFGINQFMYEFVLDKAWNTGISDQKWVKTLSARRTGLCDDRAENVWKTLTDSVYIAGSFSSQTPLCCARPCLEGYWNWTSIHNTRYDNPTLIRAWKELLEVPSDRYTYRSDVTVLGTQALGNHFALLRDELTMAYRQKDMAKARQTAAVMLQMLEDIDALASCDPQMSLKRWLDDASAYGRTPEEAAYYRRNARTIISVWGDTASLRDYATRLWSGFMESYCAPRWQMYIEEILSCIEEGREYDQAAFFERLAAFEKDWATYDNETGYKEPSCPVELSRKLISQYEL
;
A
#
# COMPACT_ATOMS: atom_id res chain seq x y z
N MET A 1 -52.55 -7.64 -25.33
CA MET A 1 -51.25 -8.18 -24.87
C MET A 1 -50.34 -7.12 -24.26
N LYS A 2 -50.27 -5.89 -24.81
CA LYS A 2 -49.37 -4.83 -24.25
C LYS A 2 -49.72 -4.36 -22.80
N TYR A 3 -50.98 -4.33 -22.42
CA TYR A 3 -51.40 -3.93 -21.07
C TYR A 3 -51.18 -5.01 -20.00
N ARG A 4 -51.14 -6.30 -20.38
CA ARG A 4 -50.79 -7.37 -19.41
C ARG A 4 -49.28 -7.40 -19.05
N ALA A 5 -48.42 -7.09 -20.06
CA ALA A 5 -46.98 -7.02 -19.82
C ALA A 5 -46.62 -5.83 -18.93
N LEU A 6 -47.30 -4.68 -19.09
CA LEU A 6 -47.07 -3.50 -18.25
C LEU A 6 -47.53 -3.72 -16.79
N PHE A 7 -48.68 -4.41 -16.60
CA PHE A 7 -49.17 -4.73 -15.26
C PHE A 7 -48.31 -5.74 -14.52
N ILE A 8 -47.75 -6.73 -15.25
CA ILE A 8 -46.80 -7.70 -14.68
C ILE A 8 -45.47 -7.01 -14.32
N ALA A 9 -44.96 -6.09 -15.15
CA ALA A 9 -43.74 -5.33 -14.85
C ALA A 9 -43.93 -4.41 -13.64
N ILE A 10 -45.10 -3.75 -13.48
CA ILE A 10 -45.43 -2.91 -12.32
C ILE A 10 -45.58 -3.77 -11.05
N VAL A 11 -46.18 -4.95 -11.16
CA VAL A 11 -46.36 -5.87 -10.03
C VAL A 11 -45.02 -6.48 -9.61
N ILE A 12 -44.13 -6.85 -10.58
CA ILE A 12 -42.76 -7.36 -10.29
C ILE A 12 -41.90 -6.27 -9.67
N CYS A 13 -41.95 -5.02 -10.17
CA CYS A 13 -41.28 -3.88 -9.53
C CYS A 13 -41.86 -3.55 -8.15
N GLY A 14 -43.20 -3.61 -7.99
CA GLY A 14 -43.87 -3.40 -6.69
C GLY A 14 -43.57 -4.51 -5.67
N ILE A 15 -43.47 -5.77 -6.11
CA ILE A 15 -43.11 -6.91 -5.25
C ILE A 15 -41.61 -6.86 -4.89
N ALA A 16 -40.71 -6.42 -5.79
CA ALA A 16 -39.31 -6.19 -5.49
C ALA A 16 -39.10 -5.07 -4.45
N LEU A 17 -39.93 -4.02 -4.48
CA LEU A 17 -39.94 -2.95 -3.49
C LEU A 17 -40.54 -3.39 -2.12
N ILE A 18 -41.44 -4.37 -2.11
CA ILE A 18 -42.03 -4.92 -0.88
C ILE A 18 -41.08 -5.90 -0.19
N LEU A 19 -40.17 -6.56 -0.95
CA LEU A 19 -39.28 -7.57 -0.40
C LEU A 19 -37.94 -7.00 0.15
N PHE A 20 -37.58 -5.74 -0.17
CA PHE A 20 -36.40 -5.06 0.36
C PHE A 20 -36.75 -3.58 0.64
N PRO A 21 -37.37 -3.27 1.79
CA PRO A 21 -37.54 -1.87 2.20
C PRO A 21 -36.16 -1.26 2.41
N GLY A 22 -35.98 -0.01 2.00
CA GLY A 22 -34.72 0.75 2.14
C GLY A 22 -34.12 1.19 0.81
N THR A 23 -33.24 2.21 0.89
CA THR A 23 -32.54 2.79 -0.25
C THR A 23 -31.43 1.85 -0.78
N SER A 24 -30.79 2.21 -1.88
CA SER A 24 -29.61 1.49 -2.40
C SER A 24 -28.48 1.44 -1.37
N ASP A 25 -28.25 2.57 -0.68
CA ASP A 25 -27.17 2.77 0.27
C ASP A 25 -27.39 1.98 1.56
N GLU A 26 -28.62 2.01 2.11
CA GLU A 26 -29.00 1.20 3.26
C GLU A 26 -28.79 -0.30 2.99
N ARG A 27 -29.18 -0.77 1.79
CA ARG A 27 -28.94 -2.17 1.39
C ARG A 27 -27.45 -2.50 1.24
N SER A 28 -26.65 -1.56 0.75
CA SER A 28 -25.21 -1.74 0.57
C SER A 28 -24.50 -1.79 1.92
N ALA A 29 -24.84 -0.88 2.84
CA ALA A 29 -24.33 -0.86 4.21
C ALA A 29 -24.70 -2.14 4.98
N LEU A 30 -25.95 -2.62 4.84
CA LEU A 30 -26.40 -3.87 5.47
C LEU A 30 -25.65 -5.09 4.90
N LYS A 31 -25.39 -5.14 3.59
CA LYS A 31 -24.59 -6.23 2.99
C LYS A 31 -23.16 -6.21 3.49
N LEU A 32 -22.56 -5.04 3.64
CA LEU A 32 -21.23 -4.88 4.25
C LEU A 32 -21.24 -5.40 5.69
N ALA A 33 -22.21 -4.97 6.53
CA ALA A 33 -22.35 -5.45 7.90
C ALA A 33 -22.48 -6.98 7.98
N LYS A 34 -23.25 -7.61 7.06
CA LYS A 34 -23.38 -9.07 6.99
C LYS A 34 -22.07 -9.80 6.66
N ARG A 35 -21.14 -9.17 5.93
CA ARG A 35 -19.82 -9.75 5.65
C ARG A 35 -18.84 -9.56 6.81
N VAL A 36 -18.84 -8.37 7.39
CA VAL A 36 -17.86 -7.98 8.42
C VAL A 36 -18.26 -8.46 9.81
N VAL A 37 -19.53 -8.27 10.20
CA VAL A 37 -20.06 -8.60 11.54
C VAL A 37 -21.41 -9.32 11.45
N PRO A 38 -21.44 -10.54 10.90
CA PRO A 38 -22.69 -11.26 10.64
C PRO A 38 -23.56 -11.44 11.89
N GLY A 39 -22.95 -11.62 13.08
CA GLY A 39 -23.64 -11.75 14.37
C GLY A 39 -24.38 -10.48 14.80
N TYR A 40 -24.00 -9.31 14.30
CA TYR A 40 -24.61 -8.03 14.61
C TYR A 40 -25.58 -7.55 13.54
N ALA A 41 -25.37 -7.93 12.28
CA ALA A 41 -26.09 -7.39 11.13
C ALA A 41 -27.61 -7.44 11.27
N GLY A 42 -28.16 -8.49 11.88
CA GLY A 42 -29.59 -8.62 12.14
C GLY A 42 -30.15 -7.69 13.23
N LYS A 43 -29.28 -7.03 14.00
CA LYS A 43 -29.63 -6.11 15.10
C LYS A 43 -29.36 -4.64 14.77
N ILE A 44 -28.93 -4.35 13.53
CA ILE A 44 -28.59 -3.00 13.05
C ILE A 44 -29.64 -2.54 12.04
N ASP A 45 -30.09 -1.31 12.16
CA ASP A 45 -30.90 -0.60 11.18
C ASP A 45 -30.07 0.51 10.55
N PHE A 46 -29.90 0.49 9.23
CA PHE A 46 -29.29 1.57 8.48
C PHE A 46 -30.39 2.48 7.94
N MET A 47 -30.19 3.79 8.04
CA MET A 47 -31.16 4.80 7.60
C MET A 47 -30.45 5.91 6.82
N GLN A 48 -30.93 6.19 5.63
CA GLN A 48 -30.41 7.30 4.82
C GLN A 48 -31.01 8.62 5.29
N VAL A 49 -30.18 9.65 5.44
CA VAL A 49 -30.52 11.02 5.74
C VAL A 49 -29.99 11.94 4.67
N GLU A 50 -30.67 13.09 4.48
CA GLU A 50 -30.16 14.11 3.56
C GLU A 50 -29.16 15.01 4.28
N ASP A 51 -27.94 15.13 3.73
CA ASP A 51 -26.92 16.10 4.12
C ASP A 51 -25.99 16.38 2.93
N THR A 52 -25.40 17.57 2.89
CA THR A 52 -24.46 17.99 1.85
C THR A 52 -23.00 17.60 2.16
N ILE A 53 -22.74 17.21 3.40
CA ILE A 53 -21.44 16.78 3.90
C ILE A 53 -21.58 15.36 4.42
N ASP A 54 -20.58 14.52 4.23
CA ASP A 54 -20.58 13.17 4.76
C ASP A 54 -20.76 13.18 6.28
N VAL A 55 -21.77 12.45 6.73
CA VAL A 55 -22.22 12.45 8.12
C VAL A 55 -22.78 11.10 8.51
N PHE A 56 -22.54 10.71 9.75
CA PHE A 56 -23.26 9.61 10.37
C PHE A 56 -23.78 9.98 11.76
N THR A 57 -24.86 9.31 12.19
CA THR A 57 -25.36 9.34 13.57
C THR A 57 -25.58 7.91 14.04
N ILE A 58 -25.10 7.57 15.25
CA ILE A 58 -25.34 6.26 15.87
C ILE A 58 -26.12 6.42 17.18
N TYR A 59 -27.12 5.59 17.40
CA TYR A 59 -27.91 5.55 18.63
C TYR A 59 -28.70 4.24 18.75
N ASN A 60 -29.17 3.94 19.93
CA ASN A 60 -30.06 2.78 20.14
C ASN A 60 -31.53 3.17 20.08
N LYS A 61 -32.33 2.37 19.38
CA LYS A 61 -33.79 2.38 19.42
C LYS A 61 -34.27 1.04 19.98
N GLY A 62 -34.59 1.04 21.25
CA GLY A 62 -34.81 -0.21 21.98
C GLY A 62 -33.52 -1.07 22.00
N LYS A 63 -33.64 -2.30 21.53
CA LYS A 63 -32.49 -3.23 21.46
C LYS A 63 -31.73 -3.18 20.14
N ARG A 64 -32.10 -2.31 19.22
CA ARG A 64 -31.46 -2.21 17.91
C ARG A 64 -30.53 -1.00 17.86
N LEU A 65 -29.38 -1.18 17.25
CA LEU A 65 -28.50 -0.09 16.89
C LEU A 65 -29.05 0.55 15.60
N VAL A 66 -29.22 1.86 15.59
CA VAL A 66 -29.57 2.65 14.40
C VAL A 66 -28.28 3.38 13.95
N ILE A 67 -27.98 3.29 12.68
CA ILE A 67 -26.89 4.01 12.03
C ILE A 67 -27.50 4.81 10.88
N GLU A 68 -27.57 6.12 11.07
CA GLU A 68 -27.94 7.06 10.02
C GLU A 68 -26.71 7.52 9.26
N GLY A 69 -26.83 7.76 7.95
CA GLY A 69 -25.78 8.33 7.12
C GLY A 69 -26.34 8.90 5.82
N ASN A 70 -25.66 9.87 5.23
CA ASN A 70 -26.12 10.46 3.96
C ASN A 70 -25.83 9.58 2.74
N ASN A 71 -24.88 8.64 2.87
CA ASN A 71 -24.54 7.64 1.84
C ASN A 71 -24.01 6.35 2.48
N ALA A 72 -23.72 5.34 1.66
CA ALA A 72 -23.27 4.02 2.14
C ALA A 72 -21.91 4.07 2.85
N VAL A 73 -20.95 4.90 2.39
CA VAL A 73 -19.66 5.09 3.07
C VAL A 73 -19.86 5.69 4.45
N SER A 74 -20.68 6.71 4.58
CA SER A 74 -20.98 7.34 5.87
C SER A 74 -21.62 6.37 6.87
N MET A 75 -22.56 5.54 6.41
CA MET A 75 -23.15 4.47 7.22
C MET A 75 -22.11 3.42 7.64
N ALA A 76 -21.21 3.02 6.73
CA ALA A 76 -20.13 2.09 7.04
C ALA A 76 -19.13 2.69 8.05
N THR A 77 -18.81 3.98 7.92
CA THR A 77 -17.97 4.69 8.88
C THR A 77 -18.63 4.76 10.26
N GLY A 78 -19.94 5.00 10.31
CA GLY A 78 -20.71 4.93 11.54
C GLY A 78 -20.65 3.54 12.20
N LEU A 79 -20.75 2.48 11.41
CA LEU A 79 -20.56 1.11 11.89
C LEU A 79 -19.14 0.91 12.45
N ASN A 80 -18.10 1.35 11.75
CA ASN A 80 -16.73 1.23 12.23
C ASN A 80 -16.49 2.05 13.51
N HIS A 81 -17.07 3.24 13.58
CA HIS A 81 -17.02 4.05 14.80
C HIS A 81 -17.62 3.29 16.00
N TYR A 82 -18.76 2.62 15.79
CA TYR A 82 -19.37 1.77 16.81
C TYR A 82 -18.47 0.58 17.17
N LEU A 83 -17.93 -0.13 16.19
CA LEU A 83 -17.04 -1.28 16.41
C LEU A 83 -15.77 -0.88 17.17
N LYS A 84 -15.12 0.20 16.77
CA LYS A 84 -13.89 0.70 17.42
C LYS A 84 -14.13 1.17 18.84
N ASN A 85 -15.15 1.99 19.08
CA ASN A 85 -15.29 2.77 20.32
C ASN A 85 -16.23 2.14 21.36
N TYR A 86 -17.09 1.21 20.95
CA TYR A 86 -18.05 0.54 21.85
C TYR A 86 -17.80 -0.96 21.97
N CYS A 87 -17.46 -1.62 20.86
CA CYS A 87 -17.27 -3.07 20.85
C CYS A 87 -15.83 -3.52 21.09
N GLY A 88 -14.85 -2.59 21.07
CA GLY A 88 -13.44 -2.94 21.17
C GLY A 88 -12.97 -3.88 20.04
N VAL A 89 -13.37 -3.57 18.79
CA VAL A 89 -13.10 -4.41 17.61
C VAL A 89 -12.19 -3.67 16.64
N THR A 90 -11.19 -4.37 16.10
CA THR A 90 -10.42 -3.96 14.94
C THR A 90 -10.83 -4.82 13.74
N VAL A 91 -11.11 -4.20 12.61
CA VAL A 91 -11.30 -4.89 11.32
C VAL A 91 -10.01 -4.77 10.52
N SER A 92 -9.43 -5.90 10.15
CA SER A 92 -8.23 -5.91 9.30
C SER A 92 -8.58 -5.69 7.83
N TRP A 93 -7.64 -5.10 7.10
CA TRP A 93 -7.68 -5.03 5.63
C TRP A 93 -7.41 -6.39 4.95
N TYR A 94 -6.87 -7.37 5.68
CA TYR A 94 -6.65 -8.73 5.16
C TYR A 94 -7.89 -9.62 5.34
N ALA A 95 -8.30 -10.30 4.26
CA ALA A 95 -9.48 -11.17 4.25
C ALA A 95 -9.33 -12.39 5.16
N PHE A 96 -8.11 -12.86 5.37
CA PHE A 96 -7.83 -14.04 6.19
C PHE A 96 -7.84 -13.76 7.70
N GLU A 97 -7.84 -12.51 8.11
CA GLU A 97 -7.88 -12.15 9.52
C GLU A 97 -9.31 -12.13 10.07
N PRO A 98 -9.57 -12.76 11.22
CA PRO A 98 -10.90 -12.82 11.82
C PRO A 98 -11.33 -11.45 12.37
N VAL A 99 -12.64 -11.24 12.43
CA VAL A 99 -13.25 -10.12 13.17
C VAL A 99 -13.84 -10.69 14.46
N GLU A 100 -13.20 -10.40 15.57
CA GLU A 100 -13.55 -10.96 16.89
C GLU A 100 -14.51 -10.01 17.63
N CYS A 101 -15.80 -10.35 17.64
CA CYS A 101 -16.85 -9.60 18.33
C CYS A 101 -17.39 -10.36 19.54
N SER A 102 -17.80 -9.64 20.59
CA SER A 102 -18.58 -10.20 21.69
C SER A 102 -19.98 -10.64 21.21
N GLU A 103 -20.64 -11.53 21.94
CA GLU A 103 -22.04 -11.94 21.63
C GLU A 103 -23.04 -10.79 21.86
N GLU A 104 -22.80 -9.96 22.86
CA GLU A 104 -23.65 -8.84 23.22
C GLU A 104 -23.15 -7.56 22.56
N MET A 105 -24.09 -6.80 22.00
CA MET A 105 -23.85 -5.48 21.43
C MET A 105 -23.92 -4.42 22.53
N PRO A 106 -22.87 -3.65 22.78
CA PRO A 106 -22.90 -2.52 23.70
C PRO A 106 -23.94 -1.47 23.32
N VAL A 107 -24.55 -0.83 24.33
CA VAL A 107 -25.55 0.20 24.13
C VAL A 107 -24.88 1.57 23.93
N VAL A 108 -25.35 2.33 22.95
CA VAL A 108 -25.00 3.74 22.75
C VAL A 108 -25.97 4.57 23.58
N GLU A 109 -25.58 4.99 24.76
CA GLU A 109 -26.44 5.69 25.73
C GLU A 109 -26.89 7.06 25.22
N THR A 110 -26.03 7.78 24.54
CA THR A 110 -26.31 9.10 23.98
C THR A 110 -26.02 9.08 22.48
N PRO A 111 -26.94 9.60 21.65
CA PRO A 111 -26.70 9.69 20.20
C PRO A 111 -25.37 10.41 19.88
N VAL A 112 -24.59 9.83 18.99
CA VAL A 112 -23.31 10.39 18.52
C VAL A 112 -23.45 10.75 17.04
N ARG A 113 -23.38 12.05 16.73
CA ARG A 113 -23.36 12.57 15.38
C ARG A 113 -21.97 13.06 15.02
N VAL A 114 -21.44 12.61 13.88
CA VAL A 114 -20.11 12.94 13.39
C VAL A 114 -20.19 13.38 11.93
N GLN A 115 -19.55 14.49 11.59
CA GLN A 115 -19.42 14.99 10.23
C GLN A 115 -17.96 14.86 9.75
N ALA A 116 -17.78 14.67 8.45
CA ALA A 116 -16.47 14.78 7.83
C ALA A 116 -15.98 16.24 7.88
N LYS A 117 -14.67 16.42 8.12
CA LYS A 117 -13.98 17.72 8.05
C LYS A 117 -13.57 18.08 6.62
N VAL A 118 -13.50 17.08 5.74
CA VAL A 118 -13.04 17.21 4.34
C VAL A 118 -13.93 16.40 3.41
N ARG A 119 -14.00 16.84 2.15
CA ARG A 119 -14.82 16.21 1.12
C ARG A 119 -14.25 14.86 0.67
N ASP A 120 -12.94 14.79 0.45
CA ASP A 120 -12.28 13.67 -0.20
C ASP A 120 -11.42 12.89 0.79
N ARG A 121 -11.51 11.57 0.77
CA ARG A 121 -10.65 10.63 1.51
C ARG A 121 -10.09 9.64 0.52
N PHE A 122 -8.85 9.92 0.09
CA PHE A 122 -8.14 9.14 -0.94
C PHE A 122 -7.38 7.97 -0.32
N PHE A 123 -7.25 6.87 -1.06
CA PHE A 123 -6.42 5.74 -0.63
C PHE A 123 -5.78 5.02 -1.81
N LEU A 124 -4.57 4.50 -1.57
CA LEU A 124 -3.69 3.74 -2.44
C LEU A 124 -2.68 4.57 -3.23
N ASN A 125 -1.71 3.84 -3.76
CA ASN A 125 -0.62 4.28 -4.63
C ASN A 125 -0.53 3.30 -5.81
N TYR A 126 0.07 3.68 -6.92
CA TYR A 126 0.36 2.75 -8.01
C TYR A 126 1.20 1.55 -7.52
N CYS A 127 2.24 1.81 -6.72
CA CYS A 127 3.15 0.79 -6.19
C CYS A 127 2.44 -0.28 -5.34
N THR A 128 1.31 0.05 -4.70
CA THR A 128 0.54 -0.90 -3.90
C THR A 128 0.07 -2.09 -4.74
N PHE A 129 -0.24 -1.85 -6.01
CA PHE A 129 -0.66 -2.88 -6.97
C PHE A 129 0.48 -3.84 -7.36
N GLY A 130 1.75 -3.50 -7.07
CA GLY A 130 2.92 -4.37 -7.26
C GLY A 130 3.41 -5.01 -5.97
N TYR A 131 3.49 -4.23 -4.88
CA TYR A 131 4.05 -4.71 -3.62
C TYR A 131 3.08 -5.50 -2.72
N THR A 132 1.76 -5.41 -2.98
CA THR A 132 0.75 -6.07 -2.15
C THR A 132 -0.32 -6.79 -2.95
N MET A 133 -0.86 -6.16 -3.98
CA MET A 133 -2.11 -6.56 -4.64
C MET A 133 -1.97 -7.38 -5.94
N PRO A 134 -0.78 -7.66 -6.52
CA PRO A 134 -0.74 -8.31 -7.84
C PRO A 134 -1.40 -9.69 -7.83
N TRP A 135 -1.37 -10.38 -6.69
CA TRP A 135 -1.90 -11.73 -6.52
C TRP A 135 -3.29 -11.79 -5.87
N TRP A 136 -3.89 -10.63 -5.59
CA TRP A 136 -5.19 -10.56 -4.92
C TRP A 136 -6.32 -11.07 -5.80
N LYS A 137 -7.19 -11.86 -5.19
CA LYS A 137 -8.44 -12.37 -5.75
C LYS A 137 -9.61 -11.53 -5.27
N TRP A 138 -10.82 -11.92 -5.69
CA TRP A 138 -12.02 -11.18 -5.33
C TRP A 138 -12.24 -11.10 -3.82
N GLU A 139 -11.95 -12.16 -3.10
CA GLU A 139 -12.15 -12.25 -1.64
C GLU A 139 -11.27 -11.22 -0.90
N ASP A 140 -10.03 -11.01 -1.35
CA ASP A 140 -9.11 -10.01 -0.80
C ASP A 140 -9.63 -8.60 -1.09
N TRP A 141 -10.00 -8.34 -2.35
CA TRP A 141 -10.58 -7.07 -2.75
C TRP A 141 -11.91 -6.78 -2.06
N GLU A 142 -12.79 -7.76 -1.88
CA GLU A 142 -14.07 -7.57 -1.19
C GLU A 142 -13.88 -7.13 0.24
N ARG A 143 -12.97 -7.77 0.98
CA ARG A 143 -12.61 -7.39 2.35
C ARG A 143 -11.98 -6.00 2.39
N PHE A 144 -11.08 -5.72 1.47
CA PHE A 144 -10.39 -4.43 1.44
C PHE A 144 -11.32 -3.26 1.09
N ILE A 145 -12.24 -3.44 0.13
CA ILE A 145 -13.26 -2.43 -0.18
C ILE A 145 -14.17 -2.20 1.03
N ASP A 146 -14.57 -3.25 1.74
CA ASP A 146 -15.33 -3.11 2.98
C ASP A 146 -14.52 -2.36 4.06
N TRP A 147 -13.23 -2.65 4.18
CA TRP A 147 -12.33 -1.92 5.08
C TRP A 147 -12.20 -0.45 4.69
N MET A 148 -12.08 -0.15 3.40
CA MET A 148 -12.05 1.24 2.92
C MET A 148 -13.33 1.98 3.30
N ALA A 149 -14.50 1.40 3.05
CA ALA A 149 -15.79 2.00 3.43
C ALA A 149 -15.91 2.22 4.95
N LEU A 150 -15.48 1.24 5.75
CA LEU A 150 -15.47 1.33 7.21
C LEU A 150 -14.58 2.48 7.71
N ASN A 151 -13.49 2.77 7.02
CA ASN A 151 -12.59 3.88 7.37
C ASN A 151 -12.90 5.18 6.60
N GLY A 152 -14.06 5.27 5.97
CA GLY A 152 -14.58 6.49 5.38
C GLY A 152 -13.94 6.89 4.05
N ILE A 153 -13.19 5.99 3.40
CA ILE A 153 -12.58 6.24 2.10
C ILE A 153 -13.68 6.32 1.04
N ASN A 154 -13.69 7.42 0.27
CA ASN A 154 -14.65 7.66 -0.79
C ASN A 154 -14.02 7.89 -2.17
N MET A 155 -12.67 7.88 -2.24
CA MET A 155 -11.91 8.10 -3.48
C MET A 155 -10.74 7.09 -3.59
N PRO A 156 -11.01 5.80 -3.85
CA PRO A 156 -9.96 4.80 -4.03
C PRO A 156 -9.31 4.90 -5.41
N LEU A 157 -8.00 4.59 -5.50
CA LEU A 157 -7.31 4.38 -6.78
C LEU A 157 -7.70 3.02 -7.36
N ALA A 158 -8.17 2.96 -8.61
CA ALA A 158 -8.73 1.77 -9.23
C ALA A 158 -8.03 1.43 -10.56
N ASN A 159 -6.75 1.06 -10.48
CA ASN A 159 -5.87 0.84 -11.65
C ASN A 159 -5.81 -0.60 -12.15
N THR A 160 -6.52 -1.54 -11.54
CA THR A 160 -6.54 -2.95 -11.96
C THR A 160 -7.07 -3.09 -13.40
N GLY A 161 -6.44 -3.94 -14.21
CA GLY A 161 -6.95 -4.38 -15.52
C GLY A 161 -6.90 -3.33 -16.64
N GLN A 162 -6.17 -2.23 -16.46
CA GLN A 162 -6.01 -1.23 -17.54
C GLN A 162 -5.25 -1.79 -18.76
N GLU A 163 -4.46 -2.84 -18.60
CA GLU A 163 -3.74 -3.52 -19.69
C GLU A 163 -4.71 -4.07 -20.76
N ALA A 164 -5.91 -4.47 -20.37
CA ALA A 164 -6.94 -4.89 -21.31
C ALA A 164 -7.51 -3.72 -22.15
N VAL A 165 -7.49 -2.50 -21.64
CA VAL A 165 -7.82 -1.28 -22.40
C VAL A 165 -6.69 -0.98 -23.37
N TRP A 166 -5.44 -0.93 -22.87
CA TRP A 166 -4.25 -0.70 -23.66
C TRP A 166 -4.10 -1.69 -24.82
N GLN A 167 -4.33 -2.98 -24.58
CA GLN A 167 -4.28 -4.00 -25.61
C GLN A 167 -5.20 -3.67 -26.79
N LYS A 168 -6.39 -3.15 -26.51
CA LYS A 168 -7.33 -2.77 -27.56
C LYS A 168 -6.91 -1.50 -28.30
N VAL A 169 -6.34 -0.54 -27.59
CA VAL A 169 -5.81 0.69 -28.17
C VAL A 169 -4.64 0.37 -29.10
N TRP A 170 -3.65 -0.38 -28.64
CA TRP A 170 -2.46 -0.69 -29.43
C TRP A 170 -2.77 -1.54 -30.66
N ARG A 171 -3.77 -2.44 -30.59
CA ARG A 171 -4.28 -3.15 -31.79
C ARG A 171 -4.84 -2.20 -32.84
N LYS A 172 -5.49 -1.09 -32.46
CA LYS A 172 -5.97 -0.08 -33.43
C LYS A 172 -4.81 0.63 -34.12
N HIS A 173 -3.67 0.74 -33.46
CA HIS A 173 -2.44 1.31 -34.00
C HIS A 173 -1.57 0.29 -34.76
N GLY A 174 -2.05 -0.96 -34.93
CA GLY A 174 -1.43 -1.97 -35.77
C GLY A 174 -0.40 -2.87 -35.12
N LEU A 175 -0.25 -2.82 -33.77
CA LEU A 175 0.62 -3.73 -33.04
C LEU A 175 0.00 -5.13 -32.95
N SER A 176 0.85 -6.16 -33.09
CA SER A 176 0.46 -7.56 -32.88
C SER A 176 0.28 -7.86 -31.38
N ASP A 177 -0.39 -8.98 -31.07
CA ASP A 177 -0.59 -9.41 -29.68
C ASP A 177 0.74 -9.77 -28.99
N GLU A 178 1.70 -10.29 -29.74
CA GLU A 178 3.06 -10.57 -29.26
C GLU A 178 3.81 -9.28 -28.88
N GLU A 179 3.77 -8.26 -29.73
CA GLU A 179 4.37 -6.96 -29.43
C GLU A 179 3.74 -6.32 -28.22
N ILE A 180 2.40 -6.34 -28.12
CA ILE A 180 1.67 -5.77 -26.97
C ILE A 180 1.97 -6.50 -25.67
N SER A 181 1.95 -7.84 -25.68
CA SER A 181 2.22 -8.63 -24.47
C SER A 181 3.66 -8.49 -24.01
N SER A 182 4.60 -8.35 -24.96
CA SER A 182 6.02 -8.12 -24.68
C SER A 182 6.30 -6.70 -24.17
N TYR A 183 5.53 -5.70 -24.60
CA TYR A 183 5.64 -4.32 -24.13
C TYR A 183 5.34 -4.20 -22.64
N PHE A 184 4.37 -4.95 -22.12
CA PHE A 184 4.06 -4.96 -20.70
C PHE A 184 5.15 -5.66 -19.88
N THR A 185 5.30 -5.24 -18.64
CA THR A 185 6.13 -5.95 -17.65
C THR A 185 5.40 -7.16 -17.07
N GLY A 186 6.10 -7.99 -16.30
CA GLY A 186 5.48 -9.00 -15.44
C GLY A 186 4.56 -8.37 -14.38
N PRO A 187 3.62 -9.17 -13.82
CA PRO A 187 2.50 -8.67 -12.99
C PRO A 187 2.91 -7.77 -11.82
N ALA A 188 3.93 -8.15 -11.05
CA ALA A 188 4.35 -7.37 -9.88
C ALA A 188 5.06 -6.06 -10.27
N HIS A 189 5.54 -5.93 -11.51
CA HIS A 189 6.24 -4.74 -12.01
C HIS A 189 5.34 -3.79 -12.83
N LEU A 190 4.07 -4.15 -13.07
CA LEU A 190 3.12 -3.31 -13.81
C LEU A 190 2.97 -1.88 -13.27
N PRO A 191 3.05 -1.60 -11.95
CA PRO A 191 3.02 -0.21 -11.48
C PRO A 191 4.06 0.69 -12.13
N TRP A 192 5.30 0.21 -12.29
CA TRP A 192 6.40 0.99 -12.88
C TRP A 192 6.30 1.09 -14.40
N HIS A 193 5.70 0.10 -15.04
CA HIS A 193 5.27 0.23 -16.43
C HIS A 193 4.21 1.33 -16.59
N ARG A 194 3.17 1.34 -15.73
CA ARG A 194 2.09 2.33 -15.74
C ARG A 194 2.59 3.76 -15.48
N MET A 195 3.70 3.91 -14.73
CA MET A 195 4.36 5.18 -14.43
C MET A 195 5.46 5.57 -15.43
N CYS A 196 5.60 4.87 -16.56
CA CYS A 196 6.62 5.14 -17.57
C CYS A 196 8.08 5.02 -17.04
N ASN A 197 8.33 4.08 -16.13
CA ASN A 197 9.67 3.85 -15.58
C ASN A 197 10.40 2.71 -16.31
N ILE A 198 9.71 1.59 -16.60
CA ILE A 198 10.29 0.41 -17.25
C ILE A 198 9.30 -0.26 -18.21
N ASP A 199 9.82 -0.76 -19.34
CA ASP A 199 9.11 -1.61 -20.30
C ASP A 199 9.72 -3.01 -20.35
N HIS A 200 8.98 -3.98 -20.88
CA HIS A 200 9.42 -5.35 -21.23
C HIS A 200 9.91 -6.23 -20.07
N TYR A 201 10.19 -5.68 -18.90
CA TYR A 201 10.82 -6.43 -17.82
C TYR A 201 9.94 -7.59 -17.33
N ASP A 202 10.54 -8.80 -17.32
CA ASP A 202 9.89 -10.06 -16.88
C ASP A 202 8.57 -10.38 -17.61
N GLY A 203 8.39 -9.83 -18.82
CA GLY A 203 7.32 -10.23 -19.76
C GLY A 203 7.64 -11.51 -20.52
N PRO A 204 6.82 -11.91 -21.52
CA PRO A 204 5.56 -11.27 -21.90
C PRO A 204 4.43 -11.47 -20.87
N LEU A 205 3.54 -10.48 -20.74
CA LEU A 205 2.40 -10.58 -19.83
C LEU A 205 1.36 -11.57 -20.38
N PRO A 206 1.00 -12.64 -19.64
CA PRO A 206 0.07 -13.66 -20.16
C PRO A 206 -1.32 -13.09 -20.45
N GLN A 207 -1.93 -13.48 -21.59
CA GLN A 207 -3.30 -13.09 -21.94
C GLN A 207 -4.30 -13.47 -20.85
N ALA A 208 -4.08 -14.64 -20.22
CA ALA A 208 -4.91 -15.10 -19.11
C ALA A 208 -4.95 -14.12 -17.93
N TRP A 209 -3.80 -13.49 -17.63
CA TRP A 209 -3.69 -12.45 -16.62
C TRP A 209 -4.51 -11.22 -17.01
N ILE A 210 -4.31 -10.68 -18.23
CA ILE A 210 -5.02 -9.50 -18.76
C ILE A 210 -6.54 -9.71 -18.65
N ASP A 211 -7.03 -10.87 -19.08
CA ASP A 211 -8.46 -11.21 -19.03
C ASP A 211 -9.00 -11.35 -17.61
N ALA A 212 -8.21 -11.94 -16.70
CA ALA A 212 -8.59 -12.12 -15.30
C ALA A 212 -8.67 -10.76 -14.58
N GLN A 213 -7.69 -9.89 -14.79
CA GLN A 213 -7.65 -8.56 -14.17
C GLN A 213 -8.78 -7.67 -14.70
N ALA A 214 -9.12 -7.74 -15.98
CA ALA A 214 -10.27 -7.00 -16.52
C ALA A 214 -11.61 -7.46 -15.90
N LYS A 215 -11.77 -8.76 -15.66
CA LYS A 215 -12.96 -9.29 -14.95
C LYS A 215 -13.00 -8.87 -13.48
N LEU A 216 -11.84 -8.88 -12.83
CA LEU A 216 -11.69 -8.45 -11.43
C LEU A 216 -12.03 -6.97 -11.28
N GLN A 217 -11.51 -6.10 -12.15
CA GLN A 217 -11.78 -4.67 -12.14
C GLN A 217 -13.28 -4.34 -12.24
N LYS A 218 -14.03 -5.07 -13.06
CA LYS A 218 -15.49 -4.91 -13.15
C LYS A 218 -16.19 -5.18 -11.82
N LYS A 219 -15.70 -6.16 -11.03
CA LYS A 219 -16.25 -6.47 -9.71
C LYS A 219 -15.87 -5.39 -8.69
N ILE A 220 -14.61 -4.92 -8.72
CA ILE A 220 -14.09 -3.86 -7.85
C ILE A 220 -14.93 -2.60 -8.05
N LEU A 221 -14.99 -2.06 -9.24
CA LEU A 221 -15.71 -0.83 -9.57
C LEU A 221 -17.21 -0.93 -9.25
N LYS A 222 -17.81 -2.10 -9.52
CA LYS A 222 -19.22 -2.32 -9.15
C LYS A 222 -19.43 -2.23 -7.64
N ARG A 223 -18.52 -2.79 -6.84
CA ARG A 223 -18.62 -2.76 -5.38
C ARG A 223 -18.35 -1.35 -4.84
N GLU A 224 -17.31 -0.68 -5.32
CA GLU A 224 -16.98 0.68 -4.92
C GLU A 224 -18.15 1.65 -5.18
N ARG A 225 -18.73 1.60 -6.40
CA ARG A 225 -19.91 2.41 -6.74
C ARG A 225 -21.17 2.04 -5.93
N GLN A 226 -21.34 0.76 -5.56
CA GLN A 226 -22.44 0.34 -4.67
C GLN A 226 -22.32 0.91 -3.25
N LEU A 227 -21.11 1.24 -2.83
CA LEU A 227 -20.80 1.88 -1.56
C LEU A 227 -20.69 3.41 -1.68
N ASP A 228 -21.09 3.97 -2.85
CA ASP A 228 -21.00 5.40 -3.15
C ASP A 228 -19.58 5.98 -3.13
N MET A 229 -18.58 5.15 -3.45
CA MET A 229 -17.21 5.60 -3.69
C MET A 229 -17.06 6.12 -5.11
N ARG A 230 -16.14 7.06 -5.31
CA ARG A 230 -15.74 7.64 -6.60
C ARG A 230 -14.37 7.08 -7.00
N PRO A 231 -14.30 5.92 -7.67
CA PRO A 231 -13.02 5.32 -8.06
C PRO A 231 -12.26 6.23 -9.03
N VAL A 232 -10.95 6.33 -8.82
CA VAL A 232 -10.02 7.03 -9.70
C VAL A 232 -9.53 6.05 -10.75
N LEU A 233 -9.87 6.29 -12.00
CA LEU A 233 -9.46 5.47 -13.14
C LEU A 233 -8.18 6.03 -13.78
N ALA A 234 -7.51 5.23 -14.64
CA ALA A 234 -6.37 5.71 -15.38
C ALA A 234 -6.78 6.57 -16.58
N ALA A 235 -5.87 7.44 -17.03
CA ALA A 235 -5.92 8.03 -18.36
C ALA A 235 -4.53 7.97 -19.01
N PHE A 236 -4.39 8.43 -20.25
CA PHE A 236 -3.14 8.35 -20.98
C PHE A 236 -2.14 9.41 -20.48
N GLY A 237 -0.99 8.96 -20.02
CA GLY A 237 0.10 9.81 -19.52
C GLY A 237 1.25 10.04 -20.51
N GLY A 238 1.12 9.63 -21.77
CA GLY A 238 2.17 9.81 -22.78
C GLY A 238 3.08 8.59 -23.00
N HIS A 239 2.97 7.55 -22.17
CA HIS A 239 3.77 6.33 -22.30
C HIS A 239 3.30 5.49 -23.49
N VAL A 240 4.20 5.20 -24.44
CA VAL A 240 3.88 4.51 -25.71
C VAL A 240 4.87 3.39 -26.02
N PRO A 241 4.46 2.32 -26.74
CA PRO A 241 5.36 1.31 -27.26
C PRO A 241 6.36 1.89 -28.28
N GLU A 242 7.59 1.37 -28.30
CA GLU A 242 8.65 1.79 -29.24
C GLU A 242 8.21 1.70 -30.72
N GLN A 243 7.40 0.69 -31.06
CA GLN A 243 6.91 0.44 -32.42
C GLN A 243 6.18 1.65 -33.02
N LEU A 244 5.59 2.52 -32.16
CA LEU A 244 4.92 3.73 -32.65
C LEU A 244 5.87 4.72 -33.35
N LYS A 245 7.17 4.72 -33.03
CA LYS A 245 8.17 5.53 -33.77
C LYS A 245 8.23 5.17 -35.26
N SER A 246 8.09 3.88 -35.57
CA SER A 246 8.12 3.40 -36.97
C SER A 246 6.77 3.59 -37.65
N ILE A 247 5.67 3.44 -36.92
CA ILE A 247 4.31 3.60 -37.45
C ILE A 247 3.97 5.08 -37.68
N TYR A 248 4.44 5.96 -36.81
CA TYR A 248 4.21 7.40 -36.84
C TYR A 248 5.55 8.18 -36.80
N PRO A 249 6.33 8.19 -37.90
CA PRO A 249 7.69 8.73 -37.90
C PRO A 249 7.75 10.25 -37.65
N ASP A 250 6.63 10.96 -37.84
CA ASP A 250 6.54 12.41 -37.59
C ASP A 250 6.07 12.74 -36.16
N ALA A 251 5.69 11.75 -35.35
CA ALA A 251 5.23 11.96 -33.98
C ALA A 251 6.40 12.32 -33.04
N GLN A 252 6.13 13.23 -32.09
CA GLN A 252 7.12 13.67 -31.11
C GLN A 252 7.27 12.63 -29.98
N ILE A 253 7.90 11.50 -30.30
CA ILE A 253 8.21 10.41 -29.35
C ILE A 253 9.69 10.48 -28.97
N THR A 254 9.96 10.62 -27.68
CA THR A 254 11.32 10.70 -27.12
C THR A 254 11.60 9.51 -26.21
N ASP A 255 12.88 9.13 -26.11
CA ASP A 255 13.34 8.13 -25.14
C ASP A 255 13.33 8.75 -23.74
N VAL A 256 12.81 8.02 -22.76
CA VAL A 256 12.88 8.40 -21.36
C VAL A 256 14.24 7.97 -20.78
N PRO A 257 14.91 8.78 -19.94
CA PRO A 257 16.13 8.37 -19.28
C PRO A 257 15.97 7.06 -18.50
N ARG A 258 17.05 6.29 -18.37
CA ARG A 258 17.03 5.03 -17.61
C ARG A 258 16.61 5.23 -16.18
N TRP A 259 15.67 4.44 -15.73
CA TRP A 259 15.20 4.43 -14.36
C TRP A 259 15.75 3.24 -13.56
N GLY A 260 16.05 3.44 -12.27
CA GLY A 260 16.37 2.36 -11.33
C GLY A 260 17.61 1.51 -11.69
N GLY A 261 18.44 1.95 -12.63
CA GLY A 261 19.62 1.20 -13.10
C GLY A 261 19.31 0.10 -14.12
N PHE A 262 18.09 0.06 -14.67
CA PHE A 262 17.72 -0.91 -15.71
C PHE A 262 18.50 -0.70 -17.01
N PRO A 263 18.74 -1.77 -17.80
CA PRO A 263 19.43 -1.68 -19.09
C PRO A 263 18.56 -0.97 -20.15
N SER A 264 19.17 -0.66 -21.30
CA SER A 264 18.51 0.03 -22.43
C SER A 264 17.30 -0.71 -22.99
N ASP A 265 17.27 -2.03 -22.87
CA ASP A 265 16.17 -2.86 -23.36
C ASP A 265 14.85 -2.65 -22.57
N ASN A 266 14.93 -1.96 -21.44
CA ASN A 266 13.78 -1.61 -20.60
C ASN A 266 13.43 -0.11 -20.64
N LEU A 267 13.97 0.63 -21.62
CA LEU A 267 13.65 2.05 -21.79
C LEU A 267 12.17 2.25 -22.16
N CYS A 268 11.60 3.27 -21.56
CA CYS A 268 10.28 3.77 -21.94
C CYS A 268 10.34 4.83 -23.02
N HIS A 269 9.22 5.08 -23.68
CA HIS A 269 9.08 6.09 -24.70
C HIS A 269 7.90 7.01 -24.37
N PHE A 270 8.11 8.31 -24.53
CA PHE A 270 7.15 9.33 -24.15
C PHE A 270 6.70 10.14 -25.38
N LEU A 271 5.40 10.15 -25.63
CA LEU A 271 4.73 10.97 -26.65
C LEU A 271 4.35 12.33 -26.05
N ALA A 272 4.79 13.40 -26.66
CA ALA A 272 4.53 14.76 -26.17
C ALA A 272 3.04 15.11 -26.17
N PRO A 273 2.46 15.68 -25.10
CA PRO A 273 1.03 16.05 -25.04
C PRO A 273 0.58 17.09 -26.04
N MET A 274 1.50 17.81 -26.69
CA MET A 274 1.19 18.75 -27.76
C MET A 274 1.08 18.08 -29.14
N ASP A 275 1.49 16.81 -29.26
CA ASP A 275 1.37 16.05 -30.52
C ASP A 275 -0.10 15.66 -30.78
N PRO A 276 -0.61 15.81 -32.02
CA PRO A 276 -1.98 15.39 -32.33
C PRO A 276 -2.28 13.91 -32.05
N LEU A 277 -1.27 13.04 -32.16
CA LEU A 277 -1.39 11.61 -31.85
C LEU A 277 -1.69 11.38 -30.36
N TYR A 278 -1.18 12.23 -29.47
CA TYR A 278 -1.48 12.15 -28.05
C TYR A 278 -2.99 12.28 -27.79
N ALA A 279 -3.62 13.32 -28.32
CA ALA A 279 -5.06 13.54 -28.17
C ALA A 279 -5.90 12.39 -28.79
N GLN A 280 -5.40 11.80 -29.89
CA GLN A 280 -6.04 10.63 -30.51
C GLN A 280 -5.98 9.42 -29.57
N ILE A 281 -4.80 9.06 -29.05
CA ILE A 281 -4.62 7.92 -28.16
C ILE A 281 -5.40 8.13 -26.85
N GLN A 282 -5.36 9.34 -26.29
CA GLN A 282 -6.13 9.70 -25.09
C GLN A 282 -7.62 9.42 -25.29
N ARG A 283 -8.19 9.88 -26.39
CA ARG A 283 -9.59 9.65 -26.73
C ARG A 283 -9.89 8.15 -26.87
N GLU A 284 -9.08 7.42 -27.62
CA GLU A 284 -9.28 5.99 -27.85
C GLU A 284 -9.19 5.19 -26.55
N PHE A 285 -8.28 5.56 -25.66
CA PHE A 285 -8.14 4.94 -24.34
C PHE A 285 -9.36 5.22 -23.45
N MET A 286 -9.76 6.48 -23.32
CA MET A 286 -10.88 6.85 -22.45
C MET A 286 -12.21 6.28 -22.93
N GLU A 287 -12.49 6.32 -24.25
CA GLU A 287 -13.69 5.71 -24.85
C GLU A 287 -13.73 4.19 -24.60
N GLU A 288 -12.59 3.50 -24.77
CA GLU A 288 -12.51 2.06 -24.53
C GLU A 288 -12.64 1.73 -23.05
N GLN A 289 -12.02 2.52 -22.17
CA GLN A 289 -12.14 2.36 -20.72
C GLN A 289 -13.60 2.58 -20.26
N GLU A 290 -14.26 3.62 -20.75
CA GLU A 290 -15.66 3.88 -20.44
C GLU A 290 -16.56 2.71 -20.88
N ARG A 291 -16.33 2.18 -22.08
CA ARG A 291 -17.06 1.03 -22.59
C ARG A 291 -16.85 -0.23 -21.74
N MET A 292 -15.64 -0.43 -21.20
CA MET A 292 -15.30 -1.62 -20.39
C MET A 292 -15.70 -1.48 -18.94
N PHE A 293 -15.51 -0.31 -18.37
CA PHE A 293 -15.50 -0.07 -16.91
C PHE A 293 -16.42 1.08 -16.47
N GLY A 294 -16.93 1.88 -17.40
CA GLY A 294 -17.64 3.13 -17.11
C GLY A 294 -16.70 4.25 -16.67
N THR A 295 -17.24 5.38 -16.34
CA THR A 295 -16.48 6.53 -15.82
C THR A 295 -16.95 6.95 -14.42
N GLY A 296 -16.13 7.71 -13.70
CA GLY A 296 -16.41 8.44 -12.47
C GLY A 296 -15.85 9.86 -12.57
N HIS A 297 -15.46 10.28 -13.79
CA HIS A 297 -14.94 11.61 -14.12
C HIS A 297 -13.63 11.99 -13.39
N ILE A 298 -13.00 11.08 -12.66
CA ILE A 298 -11.72 11.31 -11.98
C ILE A 298 -10.67 10.37 -12.57
N TYR A 299 -9.58 10.96 -13.07
CA TYR A 299 -8.55 10.22 -13.79
C TYR A 299 -7.18 10.49 -13.20
N GLY A 300 -6.50 9.43 -12.77
CA GLY A 300 -5.11 9.47 -12.32
C GLY A 300 -4.18 9.48 -13.54
N VAL A 301 -3.41 10.54 -13.66
CA VAL A 301 -2.38 10.69 -14.69
C VAL A 301 -1.12 11.22 -14.03
N ASP A 302 0.00 10.56 -14.28
CA ASP A 302 1.30 10.98 -13.81
C ASP A 302 2.25 11.06 -15.00
N LEU A 303 2.54 12.29 -15.46
CA LEU A 303 3.33 12.52 -16.68
C LEU A 303 4.82 12.27 -16.44
N PHE A 304 5.34 12.64 -15.26
CA PHE A 304 6.77 12.69 -14.97
C PHE A 304 7.11 12.10 -13.59
N ASN A 305 6.60 10.91 -13.28
CA ASN A 305 6.92 10.25 -12.03
C ASN A 305 8.35 9.67 -12.04
N GLU A 306 9.26 10.33 -11.34
CA GLU A 306 10.69 9.97 -11.28
C GLU A 306 11.39 9.89 -12.66
N VAL A 307 10.85 10.61 -13.62
CA VAL A 307 11.44 10.78 -14.96
C VAL A 307 11.56 12.26 -15.28
N GLU A 308 12.56 12.62 -16.10
CA GLU A 308 12.79 14.00 -16.48
C GLU A 308 11.75 14.48 -17.51
N ALA A 309 11.24 15.69 -17.31
CA ALA A 309 10.45 16.38 -18.33
C ALA A 309 11.32 16.70 -19.56
N PRO A 310 10.74 16.72 -20.77
CA PRO A 310 11.49 17.04 -21.99
C PRO A 310 12.09 18.47 -21.97
N SER A 311 11.58 19.36 -21.13
CA SER A 311 12.11 20.69 -20.89
C SER A 311 11.68 21.21 -19.53
N TRP A 312 12.55 21.95 -18.88
CA TRP A 312 12.28 22.65 -17.62
C TRP A 312 11.95 24.14 -17.81
N ASP A 313 11.69 24.56 -19.05
CA ASP A 313 11.15 25.88 -19.33
C ASP A 313 9.69 25.97 -18.84
N PRO A 314 9.32 26.98 -18.02
CA PRO A 314 7.97 27.10 -17.47
C PRO A 314 6.86 27.16 -18.53
N GLN A 315 7.11 27.76 -19.70
CA GLN A 315 6.12 27.85 -20.79
C GLN A 315 5.88 26.48 -21.42
N THR A 316 6.94 25.68 -21.58
CA THR A 316 6.85 24.31 -22.07
C THR A 316 6.10 23.42 -21.09
N LEU A 317 6.40 23.51 -19.79
CA LEU A 317 5.68 22.76 -18.75
C LEU A 317 4.19 23.12 -18.72
N ALA A 318 3.87 24.41 -18.87
CA ALA A 318 2.49 24.89 -18.96
C ALA A 318 1.78 24.33 -20.21
N ALA A 319 2.45 24.29 -21.36
CA ALA A 319 1.89 23.73 -22.60
C ALA A 319 1.63 22.23 -22.47
N ILE A 320 2.55 21.49 -21.83
CA ILE A 320 2.42 20.04 -21.56
C ILE A 320 1.20 19.76 -20.68
N SER A 321 1.09 20.39 -19.52
CA SER A 321 -0.03 20.14 -18.60
C SER A 321 -1.37 20.58 -19.18
N LYS A 322 -1.41 21.69 -19.91
CA LYS A 322 -2.58 22.15 -20.64
C LYS A 322 -3.02 21.12 -21.69
N GLY A 323 -2.09 20.66 -22.54
CA GLY A 323 -2.37 19.69 -23.60
C GLY A 323 -2.89 18.34 -23.03
N ALA A 324 -2.28 17.86 -21.96
CA ALA A 324 -2.72 16.65 -21.28
C ALA A 324 -4.15 16.81 -20.73
N TYR A 325 -4.45 17.92 -20.05
CA TYR A 325 -5.81 18.15 -19.52
C TYR A 325 -6.84 18.34 -20.63
N GLU A 326 -6.54 19.21 -21.63
CA GLU A 326 -7.48 19.50 -22.72
C GLU A 326 -7.84 18.24 -23.54
N SER A 327 -6.90 17.31 -23.70
CA SER A 327 -7.15 16.03 -24.37
C SER A 327 -8.13 15.13 -23.59
N MET A 328 -8.07 15.14 -22.26
CA MET A 328 -9.05 14.45 -21.38
C MET A 328 -10.41 15.15 -21.44
N ALA A 329 -10.42 16.47 -21.28
CA ALA A 329 -11.66 17.27 -21.26
C ALA A 329 -12.42 17.26 -22.60
N ALA A 330 -11.72 17.01 -23.71
CA ALA A 330 -12.34 16.83 -25.03
C ALA A 330 -13.16 15.55 -25.13
N VAL A 331 -12.84 14.53 -24.33
CA VAL A 331 -13.59 13.25 -24.25
C VAL A 331 -14.62 13.31 -23.14
N ASP A 332 -14.23 13.78 -21.96
CA ASP A 332 -15.08 13.91 -20.80
C ASP A 332 -15.03 15.35 -20.27
N PRO A 333 -16.03 16.20 -20.60
CA PRO A 333 -16.07 17.59 -20.12
C PRO A 333 -16.11 17.76 -18.60
N GLU A 334 -16.51 16.70 -17.87
CA GLU A 334 -16.51 16.68 -16.41
C GLU A 334 -15.17 16.23 -15.83
N ALA A 335 -14.22 15.81 -16.64
CA ALA A 335 -12.93 15.27 -16.20
C ALA A 335 -12.26 16.11 -15.13
N VAL A 336 -11.79 15.44 -14.11
CA VAL A 336 -10.90 15.95 -13.06
C VAL A 336 -9.63 15.11 -13.09
N TRP A 337 -8.50 15.77 -13.26
CA TRP A 337 -7.19 15.16 -13.24
C TRP A 337 -6.72 14.99 -11.79
N LEU A 338 -6.42 13.77 -11.37
CA LEU A 338 -5.73 13.51 -10.10
C LEU A 338 -4.24 13.36 -10.38
N GLN A 339 -3.44 14.32 -9.89
CA GLN A 339 -1.99 14.35 -10.07
C GLN A 339 -1.29 13.87 -8.80
N MET A 340 -0.38 12.92 -8.92
CA MET A 340 0.52 12.57 -7.83
C MET A 340 1.54 13.70 -7.61
N GLY A 341 1.58 14.23 -6.40
CA GLY A 341 2.52 15.27 -6.01
C GLY A 341 3.91 14.74 -5.63
N TRP A 342 4.18 13.44 -5.80
CA TRP A 342 5.50 12.85 -5.53
C TRP A 342 6.60 13.54 -6.33
N MET A 343 6.37 13.82 -7.59
CA MET A 343 7.35 14.50 -8.46
C MET A 343 7.79 15.86 -7.90
N PHE A 344 6.89 16.62 -7.29
CA PHE A 344 7.21 17.93 -6.69
C PHE A 344 8.03 17.81 -5.39
N TYR A 345 7.95 16.67 -4.72
CA TYR A 345 8.78 16.33 -3.56
C TYR A 345 10.12 15.73 -3.97
N TYR A 346 10.11 14.77 -4.91
CA TYR A 346 11.25 13.97 -5.31
C TYR A 346 12.34 14.78 -6.01
N ASP A 347 11.95 15.65 -6.95
CA ASP A 347 12.86 16.44 -7.78
C ASP A 347 12.68 17.94 -7.59
N GLN A 348 12.87 18.42 -6.35
CA GLN A 348 12.77 19.85 -6.01
C GLN A 348 13.80 20.73 -6.74
N LYS A 349 14.86 20.14 -7.29
CA LYS A 349 15.85 20.88 -8.10
C LYS A 349 15.23 21.42 -9.38
N HIS A 350 14.41 20.63 -10.03
CA HIS A 350 13.78 20.99 -11.30
C HIS A 350 12.35 21.50 -11.10
N TRP A 351 11.59 20.93 -10.17
CA TRP A 351 10.27 21.41 -9.80
C TRP A 351 10.36 22.59 -8.83
N THR A 352 10.98 23.68 -9.31
CA THR A 352 11.01 24.95 -8.58
C THR A 352 9.59 25.51 -8.39
N PRO A 353 9.35 26.41 -7.43
CA PRO A 353 8.03 27.03 -7.24
C PRO A 353 7.45 27.64 -8.53
N ASP A 354 8.29 28.25 -9.39
CA ASP A 354 7.84 28.83 -10.66
C ASP A 354 7.42 27.75 -11.67
N ASN A 355 8.15 26.63 -11.75
CA ASN A 355 7.81 25.51 -12.62
C ASN A 355 6.52 24.82 -12.16
N VAL A 356 6.37 24.56 -10.86
CA VAL A 356 5.13 24.02 -10.30
C VAL A 356 3.96 24.95 -10.57
N LYS A 357 4.16 26.28 -10.38
CA LYS A 357 3.12 27.29 -10.66
C LYS A 357 2.70 27.28 -12.12
N ALA A 358 3.65 27.32 -13.05
CA ALA A 358 3.37 27.32 -14.48
C ALA A 358 2.61 26.05 -14.90
N TYR A 359 3.04 24.90 -14.42
CA TYR A 359 2.42 23.61 -14.70
C TYR A 359 0.98 23.53 -14.18
N LEU A 360 0.73 23.93 -12.93
CA LEU A 360 -0.59 23.82 -12.31
C LEU A 360 -1.58 24.89 -12.79
N GLN A 361 -1.12 26.12 -13.01
CA GLN A 361 -2.01 27.22 -13.43
C GLN A 361 -2.40 27.17 -14.91
N ALA A 362 -1.76 26.32 -15.72
CA ALA A 362 -2.16 26.07 -17.11
C ALA A 362 -3.44 25.22 -17.21
N VAL A 363 -3.82 24.51 -16.13
CA VAL A 363 -5.06 23.74 -16.04
C VAL A 363 -6.13 24.63 -15.37
N PRO A 364 -7.40 24.61 -15.85
CA PRO A 364 -8.47 25.38 -15.22
C PRO A 364 -8.61 25.07 -13.73
N GLN A 365 -8.96 26.11 -12.97
CA GLN A 365 -9.13 26.01 -11.51
C GLN A 365 -10.12 24.90 -11.13
N GLY A 366 -9.71 24.03 -10.20
CA GLY A 366 -10.53 22.93 -9.71
C GLY A 366 -10.54 21.69 -10.61
N LYS A 367 -9.85 21.72 -11.74
CA LYS A 367 -9.79 20.60 -12.69
C LYS A 367 -8.56 19.70 -12.55
N VAL A 368 -7.60 20.09 -11.72
CA VAL A 368 -6.52 19.20 -11.24
C VAL A 368 -6.54 19.17 -9.72
N VAL A 369 -6.52 17.98 -9.14
CA VAL A 369 -6.43 17.71 -7.70
C VAL A 369 -5.07 17.10 -7.42
N ILE A 370 -4.30 17.70 -6.52
CA ILE A 370 -2.95 17.22 -6.21
C ILE A 370 -2.98 16.34 -4.96
N LEU A 371 -2.39 15.16 -5.03
CA LEU A 371 -2.06 14.38 -3.86
C LEU A 371 -0.77 14.93 -3.25
N ASP A 372 -0.84 15.65 -2.13
CA ASP A 372 0.34 16.07 -1.38
C ASP A 372 0.90 14.87 -0.62
N TYR A 373 1.88 14.23 -1.19
CA TYR A 373 2.16 12.82 -1.12
C TYR A 373 2.76 12.34 0.20
N TYR A 374 3.47 13.22 0.95
CA TYR A 374 4.36 12.79 2.02
C TYR A 374 4.26 13.67 3.27
N LEU A 375 3.07 13.68 3.86
CA LEU A 375 2.74 14.55 4.99
C LEU A 375 3.67 14.34 6.21
N GLU A 376 4.11 13.12 6.45
CA GLU A 376 4.96 12.80 7.61
C GLU A 376 6.42 13.22 7.44
N HIS A 377 6.83 13.64 6.25
CA HIS A 377 8.17 14.14 5.97
C HIS A 377 8.14 15.60 5.52
N THR A 378 7.68 15.90 4.31
CA THR A 378 7.66 17.24 3.74
C THR A 378 6.36 17.50 2.98
N PRO A 379 5.37 18.13 3.63
CA PRO A 379 4.15 18.54 2.93
C PRO A 379 4.47 19.68 1.96
N VAL A 380 4.28 19.42 0.66
CA VAL A 380 4.65 20.34 -0.44
C VAL A 380 3.75 21.58 -0.50
N TRP A 381 2.50 21.48 -0.01
CA TRP A 381 1.58 22.61 0.07
C TRP A 381 2.17 23.82 0.82
N THR A 382 3.10 23.58 1.75
CA THR A 382 3.72 24.63 2.56
C THR A 382 4.74 25.50 1.79
N VAL A 383 5.27 24.96 0.69
CA VAL A 383 6.32 25.64 -0.13
C VAL A 383 5.83 26.04 -1.53
N THR A 384 4.58 25.68 -1.88
CA THR A 384 3.97 25.97 -3.19
C THR A 384 2.77 26.90 -3.08
N ASP A 385 2.73 27.77 -2.07
CA ASP A 385 1.56 28.63 -1.82
C ASP A 385 0.23 27.88 -1.99
N LYS A 386 0.11 26.73 -1.27
CA LYS A 386 -1.07 25.86 -1.33
C LYS A 386 -1.43 25.42 -2.75
N PHE A 387 -0.42 24.99 -3.51
CA PHE A 387 -0.56 24.59 -4.91
C PHE A 387 -1.23 25.66 -5.78
N TYR A 388 -0.96 26.94 -5.46
CA TYR A 388 -1.45 28.10 -6.21
C TYR A 388 -2.97 28.09 -6.41
N GLY A 389 -3.70 27.58 -5.42
CA GLY A 389 -5.16 27.55 -5.39
C GLY A 389 -5.80 26.29 -6.00
N GLN A 390 -5.06 25.41 -6.65
CA GLN A 390 -5.62 24.12 -7.10
C GLN A 390 -5.98 23.24 -5.88
N PRO A 391 -7.07 22.45 -5.94
CA PRO A 391 -7.44 21.54 -4.87
C PRO A 391 -6.32 20.54 -4.56
N TYR A 392 -6.15 20.19 -3.27
CA TYR A 392 -5.21 19.16 -2.87
C TYR A 392 -5.70 18.31 -1.72
N ILE A 393 -5.20 17.08 -1.67
CA ILE A 393 -5.45 16.08 -0.64
C ILE A 393 -4.13 15.83 0.08
N LEU A 394 -4.12 16.04 1.40
CA LEU A 394 -2.96 15.75 2.23
C LEU A 394 -2.85 14.25 2.48
N CYS A 395 -1.77 13.62 2.05
CA CYS A 395 -1.61 12.17 2.08
C CYS A 395 -0.48 11.70 3.01
N TYR A 396 -0.79 10.66 3.78
CA TYR A 396 0.18 9.91 4.57
C TYR A 396 0.75 8.76 3.74
N LEU A 397 2.07 8.71 3.55
CA LEU A 397 2.72 7.65 2.81
C LEU A 397 2.96 6.41 3.69
N GLY A 398 3.66 6.58 4.79
CA GLY A 398 3.80 5.61 5.89
C GLY A 398 4.61 4.36 5.61
N ASN A 399 4.52 3.80 4.40
CA ASN A 399 5.22 2.57 4.02
C ASN A 399 5.80 2.65 2.62
N PHE A 400 7.04 2.22 2.48
CA PHE A 400 7.76 2.05 1.22
C PHE A 400 7.95 0.56 0.94
N GLY A 401 7.70 0.13 -0.30
CA GLY A 401 7.96 -1.22 -0.75
C GLY A 401 7.14 -2.33 -0.06
N GLY A 402 6.22 -2.03 0.83
CA GLY A 402 5.52 -3.01 1.68
C GLY A 402 6.40 -3.58 2.80
N ASN A 403 7.42 -2.85 3.23
CA ASN A 403 8.37 -3.26 4.25
C ASN A 403 7.72 -3.60 5.59
N THR A 404 8.25 -4.62 6.27
CA THR A 404 7.90 -4.96 7.64
C THR A 404 8.80 -4.21 8.62
N ARG A 405 8.32 -3.06 9.11
CA ARG A 405 9.02 -2.22 10.07
C ARG A 405 8.03 -1.48 10.95
N LEU A 406 8.35 -1.33 12.25
CA LEU A 406 7.68 -0.38 13.13
C LEU A 406 8.08 1.04 12.71
N ALA A 407 7.23 1.70 11.97
CA ALA A 407 7.42 3.07 11.51
C ALA A 407 6.09 3.81 11.47
N GLY A 408 6.15 5.09 11.70
CA GLY A 408 5.05 6.02 11.70
C GLY A 408 5.51 7.29 12.40
N ASN A 409 4.85 8.37 12.17
CA ASN A 409 5.15 9.65 12.80
C ASN A 409 3.88 10.14 13.49
N PHE A 410 3.46 9.39 14.52
CA PHE A 410 2.11 9.50 15.08
C PHE A 410 1.73 10.93 15.46
N HIS A 411 2.52 11.54 16.36
CA HIS A 411 2.22 12.91 16.84
C HIS A 411 2.39 13.96 15.75
N GLN A 412 3.45 13.84 14.95
CA GLN A 412 3.70 14.80 13.87
C GLN A 412 2.66 14.68 12.74
N ALA A 413 2.19 13.48 12.43
CA ALA A 413 1.10 13.28 11.47
C ALA A 413 -0.18 13.97 11.96
N SER A 414 -0.52 13.80 13.25
CA SER A 414 -1.66 14.49 13.87
C SER A 414 -1.53 16.00 13.75
N GLU A 415 -0.38 16.55 14.19
CA GLU A 415 -0.12 18.00 14.18
C GLU A 415 -0.21 18.59 12.76
N ARG A 416 0.38 17.89 11.77
CA ARG A 416 0.39 18.36 10.38
C ARG A 416 -0.98 18.32 9.74
N ILE A 417 -1.78 17.30 10.04
CA ILE A 417 -3.17 17.24 9.57
C ILE A 417 -3.99 18.37 10.18
N GLU A 418 -3.92 18.60 11.49
CA GLU A 418 -4.63 19.70 12.15
C GLU A 418 -4.18 21.07 11.61
N LYS A 419 -2.88 21.25 11.35
CA LYS A 419 -2.35 22.45 10.70
C LYS A 419 -2.93 22.65 9.30
N ALA A 420 -3.00 21.61 8.48
CA ALA A 420 -3.56 21.70 7.13
C ALA A 420 -5.07 22.00 7.18
N LEU A 421 -5.82 21.36 8.08
CA LEU A 421 -7.25 21.61 8.28
C LEU A 421 -7.56 23.07 8.73
N THR A 422 -6.63 23.74 9.43
CA THR A 422 -6.83 25.11 9.94
C THR A 422 -6.20 26.18 9.08
N SER A 423 -5.13 25.87 8.36
CA SER A 423 -4.28 26.85 7.65
C SER A 423 -4.01 26.49 6.20
N GLY A 424 -4.49 25.34 5.72
CA GLY A 424 -4.24 24.85 4.37
C GLY A 424 -4.98 25.59 3.25
N GLY A 425 -5.92 26.48 3.61
CA GLY A 425 -6.73 27.25 2.64
C GLY A 425 -8.00 26.50 2.24
N ASP A 426 -8.91 27.23 1.56
CA ASP A 426 -10.21 26.69 1.13
C ASP A 426 -10.06 25.60 0.05
N ASN A 427 -8.90 25.48 -0.57
CA ASN A 427 -8.57 24.47 -1.56
C ASN A 427 -8.00 23.16 -0.98
N MET A 428 -7.77 23.09 0.34
CA MET A 428 -7.49 21.83 1.02
C MET A 428 -8.78 20.99 1.09
N CYS A 429 -8.92 20.05 0.17
CA CYS A 429 -10.18 19.33 -0.02
C CYS A 429 -10.22 17.93 0.59
N GLY A 430 -9.09 17.39 1.03
CA GLY A 430 -9.06 15.99 1.50
C GLY A 430 -7.89 15.60 2.39
N VAL A 431 -8.09 14.44 3.04
CA VAL A 431 -7.05 13.69 3.77
C VAL A 431 -7.04 12.27 3.21
N GLY A 432 -5.86 11.69 3.02
CA GLY A 432 -5.75 10.37 2.44
C GLY A 432 -4.42 9.68 2.74
N SER A 433 -4.15 8.62 1.97
CA SER A 433 -2.92 7.87 2.06
C SER A 433 -2.43 7.37 0.71
N THR A 434 -1.13 7.37 0.53
CA THR A 434 -0.41 7.00 -0.68
C THR A 434 0.64 5.91 -0.42
N LEU A 435 0.32 4.97 0.46
CA LEU A 435 1.22 3.87 0.84
C LEU A 435 1.65 3.03 -0.37
N GLU A 436 2.93 2.69 -0.45
CA GLU A 436 3.42 1.82 -1.53
C GLU A 436 3.04 0.35 -1.34
N GLY A 437 2.84 -0.08 -0.10
CA GLY A 437 2.43 -1.44 0.19
C GLY A 437 1.88 -1.59 1.60
N PHE A 438 1.15 -2.68 1.83
CA PHE A 438 0.65 -3.02 3.15
C PHE A 438 1.80 -3.59 3.99
N GLY A 439 2.01 -2.96 5.14
CA GLY A 439 2.91 -3.45 6.17
C GLY A 439 2.14 -3.80 7.43
N ILE A 440 2.86 -3.78 8.55
CA ILE A 440 2.35 -4.16 9.87
C ILE A 440 1.68 -3.00 10.63
N ASN A 441 1.68 -1.79 10.06
CA ASN A 441 1.27 -0.55 10.75
C ASN A 441 -0.14 -0.08 10.35
N GLN A 442 -1.10 -0.99 10.15
CA GLN A 442 -2.49 -0.65 9.72
C GLN A 442 -3.09 0.47 10.58
N PHE A 443 -2.85 0.47 11.89
CA PHE A 443 -3.42 1.45 12.83
C PHE A 443 -3.04 2.90 12.49
N MET A 444 -1.87 3.14 11.89
CA MET A 444 -1.45 4.48 11.48
C MET A 444 -2.38 5.06 10.38
N TYR A 445 -2.76 4.22 9.43
CA TYR A 445 -3.69 4.60 8.37
C TYR A 445 -5.10 4.83 8.90
N GLU A 446 -5.56 3.98 9.83
CA GLU A 446 -6.83 4.19 10.53
C GLU A 446 -6.81 5.51 11.32
N PHE A 447 -5.70 5.83 11.98
CA PHE A 447 -5.54 7.07 12.73
C PHE A 447 -5.64 8.30 11.82
N VAL A 448 -4.91 8.29 10.71
CA VAL A 448 -4.93 9.37 9.71
C VAL A 448 -6.33 9.58 9.13
N LEU A 449 -7.03 8.50 8.78
CA LEU A 449 -8.37 8.55 8.24
C LEU A 449 -9.41 9.00 9.27
N ASP A 450 -9.27 8.62 10.55
CA ASP A 450 -10.13 9.10 11.63
C ASP A 450 -10.00 10.62 11.83
N LYS A 451 -8.84 11.24 11.53
CA LYS A 451 -8.63 12.70 11.55
C LYS A 451 -9.47 13.46 10.50
N ALA A 452 -9.89 12.80 9.45
CA ALA A 452 -10.78 13.37 8.44
C ALA A 452 -12.22 13.60 8.96
N TRP A 453 -12.54 13.07 10.15
CA TRP A 453 -13.85 13.16 10.77
C TRP A 453 -13.82 13.96 12.08
N ASN A 454 -14.90 14.69 12.37
CA ASN A 454 -15.04 15.48 13.60
C ASN A 454 -15.56 14.62 14.75
N THR A 455 -14.77 13.63 15.16
CA THR A 455 -15.17 12.67 16.22
C THR A 455 -15.11 13.25 17.63
N GLY A 456 -14.38 14.35 17.85
CA GLY A 456 -14.10 14.89 19.19
C GLY A 456 -13.20 14.00 20.06
N ILE A 457 -12.58 12.95 19.48
CA ILE A 457 -11.69 12.03 20.18
C ILE A 457 -10.27 12.59 20.15
N SER A 458 -9.69 12.82 21.35
CA SER A 458 -8.29 13.21 21.45
C SER A 458 -7.35 12.05 21.08
N ASP A 459 -6.10 12.36 20.68
CA ASP A 459 -5.09 11.35 20.34
C ASP A 459 -4.85 10.37 21.49
N GLN A 460 -4.79 10.86 22.72
CA GLN A 460 -4.65 10.03 23.90
C GLN A 460 -5.83 9.04 24.07
N LYS A 461 -7.05 9.53 23.91
CA LYS A 461 -8.24 8.67 23.97
C LYS A 461 -8.28 7.67 22.82
N TRP A 462 -7.81 8.08 21.65
CA TRP A 462 -7.69 7.20 20.48
C TRP A 462 -6.73 6.05 20.73
N VAL A 463 -5.53 6.33 21.31
CA VAL A 463 -4.53 5.30 21.69
C VAL A 463 -5.08 4.36 22.76
N LYS A 464 -5.79 4.88 23.75
CA LYS A 464 -6.48 4.06 24.76
C LYS A 464 -7.51 3.12 24.12
N THR A 465 -8.31 3.62 23.17
CA THR A 465 -9.26 2.79 22.44
C THR A 465 -8.55 1.77 21.54
N LEU A 466 -7.42 2.14 20.93
CA LEU A 466 -6.59 1.23 20.16
C LEU A 466 -6.11 0.05 21.02
N SER A 467 -5.54 0.31 22.20
CA SER A 467 -5.06 -0.75 23.09
C SER A 467 -6.18 -1.74 23.46
N ALA A 468 -7.36 -1.21 23.80
CA ALA A 468 -8.52 -2.03 24.14
C ALA A 468 -9.01 -2.89 22.98
N ARG A 469 -9.07 -2.34 21.75
CA ARG A 469 -9.54 -3.11 20.57
C ARG A 469 -8.51 -4.10 20.04
N ARG A 470 -7.22 -3.90 20.31
CA ARG A 470 -6.16 -4.84 19.96
C ARG A 470 -6.12 -6.04 20.92
N THR A 471 -6.33 -5.81 22.20
CA THR A 471 -6.31 -6.87 23.24
C THR A 471 -7.68 -7.43 23.60
N GLY A 472 -8.76 -6.73 23.27
CA GLY A 472 -10.13 -7.04 23.72
C GLY A 472 -10.37 -6.72 25.20
N LEU A 473 -9.44 -6.05 25.86
CA LEU A 473 -9.45 -5.78 27.29
C LEU A 473 -9.16 -4.29 27.55
N CYS A 474 -9.83 -3.74 28.56
CA CYS A 474 -9.41 -2.46 29.16
C CYS A 474 -8.35 -2.77 30.21
N ASP A 475 -7.10 -2.88 29.81
CA ASP A 475 -5.94 -3.23 30.65
C ASP A 475 -4.93 -2.09 30.65
N ASP A 476 -4.54 -1.61 31.83
CA ASP A 476 -3.62 -0.47 31.98
C ASP A 476 -2.22 -0.76 31.40
N ARG A 477 -1.79 -2.01 31.42
CA ARG A 477 -0.49 -2.43 30.81
C ARG A 477 -0.57 -2.29 29.30
N ALA A 478 -1.65 -2.77 28.68
CA ALA A 478 -1.87 -2.62 27.24
C ALA A 478 -1.94 -1.13 26.85
N GLU A 479 -2.62 -0.29 27.64
CA GLU A 479 -2.66 1.15 27.42
C GLU A 479 -1.26 1.76 27.52
N ASN A 480 -0.47 1.39 28.54
CA ASN A 480 0.89 1.87 28.72
C ASN A 480 1.84 1.44 27.59
N VAL A 481 1.71 0.18 27.13
CA VAL A 481 2.45 -0.31 25.95
C VAL A 481 2.16 0.54 24.71
N TRP A 482 0.89 0.72 24.36
CA TRP A 482 0.53 1.49 23.17
C TRP A 482 0.90 2.97 23.29
N LYS A 483 0.81 3.54 24.50
CA LYS A 483 1.33 4.88 24.76
C LYS A 483 2.85 4.94 24.55
N THR A 484 3.60 4.00 25.07
CA THR A 484 5.06 3.91 24.87
C THR A 484 5.41 3.77 23.40
N LEU A 485 4.68 2.94 22.65
CA LEU A 485 4.89 2.76 21.22
C LEU A 485 4.66 4.06 20.44
N THR A 486 3.55 4.76 20.68
CA THR A 486 3.24 6.03 19.98
C THR A 486 4.15 7.17 20.36
N ASP A 487 4.60 7.24 21.63
CA ASP A 487 5.44 8.32 22.15
C ASP A 487 6.94 8.10 21.87
N SER A 488 7.39 6.85 21.67
CA SER A 488 8.82 6.53 21.67
C SER A 488 9.28 5.65 20.50
N VAL A 489 8.39 4.93 19.82
CA VAL A 489 8.73 4.03 18.69
C VAL A 489 8.20 4.58 17.36
N TYR A 490 6.94 4.96 17.32
CA TYR A 490 6.31 5.56 16.14
C TYR A 490 6.54 7.08 16.06
N ILE A 491 7.79 7.50 16.25
CA ILE A 491 8.20 8.92 16.33
C ILE A 491 8.81 9.47 15.05
N ALA A 492 9.07 8.61 14.06
CA ALA A 492 9.59 9.00 12.77
C ALA A 492 8.91 8.23 11.65
N GLY A 493 8.66 8.91 10.54
CA GLY A 493 8.20 8.30 9.32
C GLY A 493 9.23 7.32 8.76
N SER A 494 8.80 6.37 7.96
CA SER A 494 9.71 5.55 7.18
C SER A 494 10.33 6.42 6.08
N PHE A 495 11.60 6.24 5.83
CA PHE A 495 12.28 6.81 4.68
C PHE A 495 12.89 5.66 3.92
N SER A 496 12.44 5.42 2.69
CA SER A 496 12.85 4.27 1.91
C SER A 496 12.55 2.91 2.61
N SER A 497 13.01 1.82 2.06
CA SER A 497 12.84 0.49 2.64
C SER A 497 13.80 0.31 3.81
N GLN A 498 13.31 0.18 5.01
CA GLN A 498 14.14 0.08 6.22
C GLN A 498 13.72 -1.12 7.08
N THR A 499 13.69 -2.30 6.50
CA THR A 499 13.56 -3.55 7.26
C THR A 499 14.75 -3.72 8.23
N PRO A 500 14.62 -4.48 9.33
CA PRO A 500 15.75 -4.78 10.19
C PRO A 500 16.96 -5.32 9.44
N LEU A 501 18.18 -5.07 9.96
CA LEU A 501 19.43 -5.42 9.31
C LEU A 501 19.53 -6.89 8.90
N CYS A 502 18.91 -7.79 9.66
CA CYS A 502 18.87 -9.22 9.35
C CYS A 502 18.25 -9.54 7.97
N CYS A 503 17.43 -8.64 7.42
CA CYS A 503 16.86 -8.76 6.08
C CYS A 503 17.73 -8.15 4.97
N ALA A 504 18.77 -7.39 5.30
CA ALA A 504 19.63 -6.69 4.36
C ALA A 504 20.81 -7.53 3.90
N ARG A 505 21.48 -7.11 2.83
CA ARG A 505 22.79 -7.65 2.46
C ARG A 505 23.79 -7.45 3.60
N PRO A 506 24.56 -8.50 3.96
CA PRO A 506 25.61 -8.40 4.99
C PRO A 506 26.71 -7.44 4.60
N CYS A 507 27.15 -6.64 5.58
CA CYS A 507 28.34 -5.78 5.47
C CYS A 507 28.98 -5.61 6.86
N LEU A 508 30.26 -5.22 6.89
CA LEU A 508 31.01 -5.06 8.15
C LEU A 508 30.39 -3.98 9.04
N GLU A 509 29.96 -2.87 8.45
CA GLU A 509 29.45 -1.71 9.18
C GLU A 509 28.30 -1.04 8.44
N GLY A 510 27.45 -0.36 9.18
CA GLY A 510 26.36 0.45 8.61
C GLY A 510 25.40 -0.39 7.78
N TYR A 511 25.20 0.02 6.53
CA TYR A 511 24.35 -0.63 5.52
C TYR A 511 25.01 -0.57 4.15
N TRP A 512 24.71 -1.55 3.30
CA TRP A 512 25.40 -1.68 2.02
C TRP A 512 24.92 -0.67 0.96
N ASN A 513 23.65 -0.25 1.03
CA ASN A 513 23.00 0.64 0.07
C ASN A 513 21.86 1.41 0.75
N TRP A 514 21.37 2.48 0.11
CA TRP A 514 20.25 3.30 0.57
C TRP A 514 18.95 2.49 0.75
N THR A 515 18.79 1.38 0.02
CA THR A 515 17.63 0.48 0.13
C THR A 515 17.59 -0.32 1.43
N SER A 516 18.70 -0.40 2.16
CA SER A 516 18.83 -1.22 3.35
C SER A 516 19.31 -0.42 4.58
N ILE A 517 19.03 0.87 4.61
CA ILE A 517 19.36 1.73 5.76
C ILE A 517 18.70 1.17 7.01
N HIS A 518 19.49 0.76 7.99
CA HIS A 518 19.04 0.33 9.30
C HIS A 518 19.27 1.46 10.31
N ASN A 519 18.31 2.34 10.45
CA ASN A 519 18.36 3.45 11.41
C ASN A 519 17.02 3.58 12.12
N THR A 520 16.91 2.91 13.25
CA THR A 520 15.79 3.12 14.17
C THR A 520 15.98 4.48 14.88
N ARG A 521 14.93 5.31 14.87
CA ARG A 521 14.94 6.60 15.58
C ARG A 521 14.62 6.44 17.08
N TYR A 522 14.53 5.22 17.57
CA TYR A 522 14.24 4.85 18.94
C TYR A 522 15.29 3.84 19.44
N ASP A 523 15.45 3.72 20.76
CA ASP A 523 16.33 2.72 21.37
C ASP A 523 15.63 1.36 21.51
N ASN A 524 16.33 0.28 21.18
CA ASN A 524 15.78 -1.07 21.27
C ASN A 524 15.38 -1.50 22.70
N PRO A 525 16.09 -1.12 23.78
CA PRO A 525 15.63 -1.38 25.15
C PRO A 525 14.20 -0.88 25.45
N THR A 526 13.78 0.25 24.90
CA THR A 526 12.40 0.74 25.07
C THR A 526 11.40 -0.18 24.36
N LEU A 527 11.70 -0.65 23.14
CA LEU A 527 10.86 -1.62 22.44
C LEU A 527 10.79 -2.96 23.20
N ILE A 528 11.92 -3.46 23.71
CA ILE A 528 11.98 -4.69 24.50
C ILE A 528 11.14 -4.58 25.77
N ARG A 529 11.20 -3.46 26.49
CA ARG A 529 10.34 -3.22 27.66
C ARG A 529 8.86 -3.26 27.30
N ALA A 530 8.46 -2.59 26.22
CA ALA A 530 7.09 -2.61 25.73
C ALA A 530 6.65 -4.03 25.34
N TRP A 531 7.51 -4.80 24.67
CA TRP A 531 7.25 -6.19 24.32
C TRP A 531 7.06 -7.07 25.57
N LYS A 532 7.95 -6.97 26.57
CA LYS A 532 7.82 -7.69 27.85
C LYS A 532 6.52 -7.35 28.58
N GLU A 533 6.17 -6.06 28.65
CA GLU A 533 4.95 -5.61 29.32
C GLU A 533 3.69 -6.13 28.58
N LEU A 534 3.71 -6.16 27.24
CA LEU A 534 2.63 -6.72 26.46
C LEU A 534 2.39 -8.21 26.75
N LEU A 535 3.45 -8.99 27.00
CA LEU A 535 3.34 -10.42 27.36
C LEU A 535 2.64 -10.69 28.70
N GLU A 536 2.49 -9.67 29.56
CA GLU A 536 1.79 -9.78 30.83
C GLU A 536 0.27 -9.48 30.69
N VAL A 537 -0.19 -9.06 29.52
CA VAL A 537 -1.61 -8.82 29.24
C VAL A 537 -2.30 -10.16 28.96
N PRO A 538 -3.38 -10.52 29.71
CA PRO A 538 -4.02 -11.83 29.58
C PRO A 538 -5.03 -11.87 28.43
N SER A 539 -4.55 -11.71 27.20
CA SER A 539 -5.35 -11.75 25.99
C SER A 539 -4.94 -12.94 25.10
N ASP A 540 -5.93 -13.46 24.36
CA ASP A 540 -5.75 -14.50 23.36
C ASP A 540 -6.23 -14.05 21.97
N ARG A 541 -6.64 -12.78 21.84
CA ARG A 541 -7.09 -12.23 20.55
C ARG A 541 -6.04 -12.37 19.47
N TYR A 542 -6.51 -12.58 18.25
CA TYR A 542 -5.64 -12.62 17.07
C TYR A 542 -4.78 -11.34 16.97
N THR A 543 -5.40 -10.15 17.11
CA THR A 543 -4.71 -8.86 17.03
C THR A 543 -3.63 -8.69 18.11
N TYR A 544 -3.87 -9.17 19.33
CA TYR A 544 -2.87 -9.17 20.40
C TYR A 544 -1.69 -10.10 20.05
N ARG A 545 -1.97 -11.34 19.56
CA ARG A 545 -0.92 -12.28 19.16
C ARG A 545 -0.08 -11.71 18.01
N SER A 546 -0.73 -11.04 17.05
CA SER A 546 -0.05 -10.33 15.97
C SER A 546 0.89 -9.24 16.51
N ASP A 547 0.43 -8.41 17.47
CA ASP A 547 1.26 -7.37 18.09
C ASP A 547 2.46 -7.97 18.80
N VAL A 548 2.29 -9.06 19.57
CA VAL A 548 3.40 -9.78 20.21
C VAL A 548 4.43 -10.25 19.20
N THR A 549 3.98 -10.84 18.09
CA THR A 549 4.85 -11.30 16.99
C THR A 549 5.63 -10.14 16.37
N VAL A 550 4.93 -9.07 16.04
CA VAL A 550 5.51 -7.89 15.37
C VAL A 550 6.53 -7.18 16.25
N LEU A 551 6.23 -6.96 17.54
CA LEU A 551 7.17 -6.34 18.46
C LEU A 551 8.40 -7.21 18.70
N GLY A 552 8.20 -8.52 18.87
CA GLY A 552 9.29 -9.46 19.10
C GLY A 552 10.23 -9.60 17.91
N THR A 553 9.70 -9.77 16.71
CA THR A 553 10.52 -9.88 15.49
C THR A 553 11.30 -8.60 15.21
N GLN A 554 10.71 -7.43 15.45
CA GLN A 554 11.42 -6.15 15.32
C GLN A 554 12.52 -6.01 16.39
N ALA A 555 12.24 -6.35 17.67
CA ALA A 555 13.18 -6.25 18.76
C ALA A 555 14.42 -7.14 18.55
N LEU A 556 14.18 -8.40 18.11
CA LEU A 556 15.25 -9.34 17.77
C LEU A 556 16.04 -8.87 16.52
N GLY A 557 15.35 -8.39 15.49
CA GLY A 557 15.99 -7.86 14.28
C GLY A 557 16.86 -6.63 14.57
N ASN A 558 16.46 -5.78 15.53
CA ASN A 558 17.29 -4.67 16.01
C ASN A 558 18.49 -5.17 16.83
N HIS A 559 18.29 -6.20 17.65
CA HIS A 559 19.38 -6.80 18.44
C HIS A 559 20.43 -7.49 17.55
N PHE A 560 20.00 -8.08 16.43
CA PHE A 560 20.89 -8.70 15.43
C PHE A 560 21.97 -7.73 14.91
N ALA A 561 21.67 -6.44 14.81
CA ALA A 561 22.65 -5.44 14.39
C ALA A 561 23.81 -5.30 15.39
N LEU A 562 23.55 -5.45 16.68
CA LEU A 562 24.60 -5.44 17.74
C LEU A 562 25.50 -6.67 17.60
N LEU A 563 24.93 -7.82 17.33
CA LEU A 563 25.72 -9.06 17.11
C LEU A 563 26.60 -8.95 15.86
N ARG A 564 26.11 -8.34 14.78
CA ARG A 564 26.92 -8.04 13.59
C ARG A 564 28.13 -7.16 13.95
N ASP A 565 27.91 -6.14 14.76
CA ASP A 565 29.00 -5.25 15.19
C ASP A 565 30.01 -5.97 16.08
N GLU A 566 29.55 -6.88 16.97
CA GLU A 566 30.43 -7.76 17.75
C GLU A 566 31.26 -8.70 16.86
N LEU A 567 30.65 -9.31 15.86
CA LEU A 567 31.35 -10.16 14.87
C LEU A 567 32.42 -9.35 14.13
N THR A 568 32.10 -8.13 13.72
CA THR A 568 33.02 -7.21 13.06
C THR A 568 34.20 -6.85 13.97
N MET A 569 33.96 -6.60 15.26
CA MET A 569 35.02 -6.35 16.24
C MET A 569 35.93 -7.58 16.42
N ALA A 570 35.36 -8.78 16.57
CA ALA A 570 36.10 -10.01 16.67
C ALA A 570 36.96 -10.27 15.41
N TYR A 571 36.44 -9.99 14.22
CA TYR A 571 37.19 -10.04 12.96
C TYR A 571 38.41 -9.09 12.99
N ARG A 572 38.20 -7.81 13.38
CA ARG A 572 39.30 -6.82 13.44
C ARG A 572 40.39 -7.19 14.45
N GLN A 573 39.98 -7.81 15.57
CA GLN A 573 40.87 -8.29 16.62
C GLN A 573 41.51 -9.65 16.28
N LYS A 574 41.07 -10.30 15.20
CA LYS A 574 41.46 -11.67 14.81
C LYS A 574 41.13 -12.70 15.89
N ASP A 575 40.09 -12.44 16.68
CA ASP A 575 39.63 -13.33 17.75
C ASP A 575 38.67 -14.38 17.17
N MET A 576 39.20 -15.51 16.74
CA MET A 576 38.49 -16.63 16.17
C MET A 576 37.48 -17.23 17.16
N ALA A 577 37.79 -17.28 18.47
CA ALA A 577 36.91 -17.88 19.45
C ALA A 577 35.64 -17.03 19.64
N LYS A 578 35.81 -15.72 19.83
CA LYS A 578 34.69 -14.77 19.92
C LYS A 578 33.88 -14.71 18.61
N ALA A 579 34.58 -14.70 17.46
CA ALA A 579 33.90 -14.70 16.15
C ALA A 579 32.99 -15.92 15.97
N ARG A 580 33.46 -17.13 16.28
CA ARG A 580 32.65 -18.35 16.21
C ARG A 580 31.48 -18.36 17.20
N GLN A 581 31.72 -17.85 18.42
CA GLN A 581 30.65 -17.73 19.42
C GLN A 581 29.53 -16.78 18.94
N THR A 582 29.90 -15.57 18.49
CA THR A 582 28.93 -14.57 18.01
C THR A 582 28.21 -15.06 16.75
N ALA A 583 28.92 -15.69 15.82
CA ALA A 583 28.36 -16.31 14.62
C ALA A 583 27.27 -17.35 14.93
N ALA A 584 27.52 -18.23 15.90
CA ALA A 584 26.52 -19.22 16.30
C ALA A 584 25.23 -18.56 16.86
N VAL A 585 25.38 -17.51 17.66
CA VAL A 585 24.24 -16.74 18.19
C VAL A 585 23.47 -16.05 17.07
N MET A 586 24.18 -15.44 16.09
CA MET A 586 23.57 -14.78 14.95
C MET A 586 22.72 -15.75 14.10
N LEU A 587 23.26 -16.92 13.75
CA LEU A 587 22.56 -17.91 12.96
C LEU A 587 21.32 -18.45 13.70
N GLN A 588 21.43 -18.74 14.99
CA GLN A 588 20.30 -19.16 15.83
C GLN A 588 19.23 -18.07 15.89
N MET A 589 19.61 -16.80 16.00
CA MET A 589 18.65 -15.70 16.06
C MET A 589 17.87 -15.54 14.75
N LEU A 590 18.46 -15.80 13.58
CA LEU A 590 17.74 -15.78 12.32
C LEU A 590 16.69 -16.89 12.25
N GLU A 591 16.99 -18.09 12.75
CA GLU A 591 16.03 -19.19 12.85
C GLU A 591 14.88 -18.86 13.82
N ASP A 592 15.20 -18.23 14.96
CA ASP A 592 14.23 -17.84 15.98
C ASP A 592 13.33 -16.69 15.51
N ILE A 593 13.86 -15.72 14.75
CA ILE A 593 13.07 -14.66 14.11
C ILE A 593 12.10 -15.26 13.10
N ASP A 594 12.56 -16.21 12.26
CA ASP A 594 11.70 -16.91 11.29
C ASP A 594 10.58 -17.70 11.99
N ALA A 595 10.93 -18.42 13.08
CA ALA A 595 9.95 -19.14 13.88
C ALA A 595 8.92 -18.22 14.54
N LEU A 596 9.33 -17.06 15.05
CA LEU A 596 8.40 -16.08 15.62
C LEU A 596 7.51 -15.45 14.54
N ALA A 597 8.08 -15.10 13.37
CA ALA A 597 7.32 -14.58 12.24
C ALA A 597 6.24 -15.55 11.75
N SER A 598 6.48 -16.88 11.83
CA SER A 598 5.50 -17.89 11.44
C SER A 598 4.21 -17.88 12.25
N CYS A 599 4.23 -17.23 13.42
CA CYS A 599 3.06 -17.09 14.29
C CYS A 599 2.00 -16.10 13.74
N ASP A 600 2.35 -15.30 12.72
CA ASP A 600 1.43 -14.35 12.10
C ASP A 600 1.30 -14.63 10.58
N PRO A 601 0.12 -15.03 10.09
CA PRO A 601 -0.11 -15.31 8.66
C PRO A 601 0.18 -14.13 7.71
N GLN A 602 0.17 -12.88 8.18
CA GLN A 602 0.56 -11.74 7.35
C GLN A 602 2.07 -11.73 7.04
N MET A 603 2.88 -12.43 7.84
CA MET A 603 4.34 -12.50 7.73
C MET A 603 4.77 -13.84 7.10
N SER A 604 4.24 -14.21 5.93
CA SER A 604 4.46 -15.52 5.31
C SER A 604 4.86 -15.43 3.83
N LEU A 605 6.09 -15.87 3.52
CA LEU A 605 6.54 -16.06 2.14
C LEU A 605 5.69 -17.11 1.41
N LYS A 606 5.38 -18.21 2.09
CA LYS A 606 4.58 -19.29 1.50
C LYS A 606 3.25 -18.77 0.97
N ARG A 607 2.54 -17.97 1.76
CA ARG A 607 1.27 -17.37 1.35
C ARG A 607 1.43 -16.52 0.10
N TRP A 608 2.44 -15.63 0.08
CA TRP A 608 2.74 -14.76 -1.06
C TRP A 608 2.98 -15.54 -2.35
N LEU A 609 3.73 -16.66 -2.27
CA LEU A 609 4.03 -17.52 -3.40
C LEU A 609 2.84 -18.39 -3.82
N ASP A 610 2.05 -18.89 -2.87
CA ASP A 610 0.83 -19.65 -3.14
C ASP A 610 -0.21 -18.81 -3.86
N ASP A 611 -0.40 -17.56 -3.41
CA ASP A 611 -1.32 -16.61 -4.03
C ASP A 611 -0.88 -16.29 -5.48
N ALA A 612 0.42 -16.11 -5.72
CA ALA A 612 0.98 -15.92 -7.05
C ALA A 612 0.77 -17.15 -7.93
N SER A 613 1.15 -18.33 -7.46
CA SER A 613 1.05 -19.56 -8.24
C SER A 613 -0.38 -19.94 -8.61
N ALA A 614 -1.36 -19.52 -7.80
CA ALA A 614 -2.78 -19.78 -8.04
C ALA A 614 -3.36 -19.03 -9.26
N TYR A 615 -2.61 -18.12 -9.87
CA TYR A 615 -2.93 -17.53 -11.17
C TYR A 615 -2.51 -18.41 -12.35
N GLY A 616 -1.56 -19.33 -12.16
CA GLY A 616 -1.09 -20.24 -13.19
C GLY A 616 -2.11 -21.29 -13.57
N ARG A 617 -2.30 -21.50 -14.88
CA ARG A 617 -3.15 -22.57 -15.47
C ARG A 617 -2.36 -23.83 -15.77
N THR A 618 -1.03 -23.67 -15.89
CA THR A 618 -0.06 -24.76 -16.06
C THR A 618 1.02 -24.64 -15.03
N PRO A 619 1.81 -25.70 -14.78
CA PRO A 619 2.98 -25.62 -13.90
C PRO A 619 3.98 -24.53 -14.31
N GLU A 620 4.18 -24.31 -15.61
CA GLU A 620 5.09 -23.31 -16.15
C GLU A 620 4.59 -21.88 -15.88
N GLU A 621 3.26 -21.63 -16.06
CA GLU A 621 2.66 -20.36 -15.68
C GLU A 621 2.74 -20.12 -14.16
N ALA A 622 2.50 -21.13 -13.36
CA ALA A 622 2.62 -21.03 -11.90
C ALA A 622 4.04 -20.71 -11.46
N ALA A 623 5.05 -21.35 -12.09
CA ALA A 623 6.46 -21.08 -11.86
C ALA A 623 6.83 -19.64 -12.28
N TYR A 624 6.30 -19.15 -13.42
CA TYR A 624 6.49 -17.77 -13.87
C TYR A 624 5.98 -16.75 -12.83
N TYR A 625 4.76 -16.95 -12.31
CA TYR A 625 4.20 -16.04 -11.31
C TYR A 625 4.97 -16.10 -9.98
N ARG A 626 5.41 -17.29 -9.53
CA ARG A 626 6.25 -17.41 -8.34
C ARG A 626 7.60 -16.72 -8.51
N ARG A 627 8.24 -16.84 -9.68
CA ARG A 627 9.48 -16.11 -10.00
C ARG A 627 9.25 -14.61 -9.90
N ASN A 628 8.21 -14.07 -10.54
CA ASN A 628 7.88 -12.66 -10.51
C ASN A 628 7.60 -12.17 -9.06
N ALA A 629 6.91 -12.98 -8.26
CA ALA A 629 6.65 -12.70 -6.85
C ALA A 629 7.91 -12.72 -5.99
N ARG A 630 8.88 -13.59 -6.25
CA ARG A 630 10.18 -13.61 -5.56
C ARG A 630 11.05 -12.43 -5.97
N THR A 631 11.10 -12.12 -7.24
CA THR A 631 11.93 -11.05 -7.80
C THR A 631 11.62 -9.71 -7.14
N ILE A 632 10.35 -9.33 -7.04
CA ILE A 632 9.95 -8.01 -6.54
C ILE A 632 10.35 -7.77 -5.08
N ILE A 633 10.39 -8.81 -4.22
CA ILE A 633 10.72 -8.70 -2.80
C ILE A 633 12.19 -8.96 -2.48
N SER A 634 13.03 -9.29 -3.47
CA SER A 634 14.45 -9.65 -3.29
C SER A 634 15.35 -8.80 -4.17
N VAL A 635 15.69 -9.31 -5.35
CA VAL A 635 16.56 -8.62 -6.32
C VAL A 635 15.90 -7.45 -7.03
N TRP A 636 14.62 -7.34 -6.90
CA TRP A 636 13.70 -6.35 -7.47
C TRP A 636 13.66 -6.39 -9.02
N GLY A 637 14.74 -6.16 -9.67
CA GLY A 637 14.90 -6.22 -11.12
C GLY A 637 16.33 -6.58 -11.52
N ASP A 638 17.04 -7.25 -10.63
CA ASP A 638 18.47 -7.58 -10.78
C ASP A 638 19.34 -6.32 -10.99
N THR A 639 18.87 -5.16 -10.52
CA THR A 639 19.66 -3.93 -10.51
C THR A 639 20.22 -3.69 -9.13
N ALA A 640 21.48 -3.22 -9.06
CA ALA A 640 22.13 -2.94 -7.77
C ALA A 640 21.38 -1.86 -6.98
N SER A 641 20.73 -0.91 -7.66
CA SER A 641 20.12 0.24 -6.99
C SER A 641 18.84 -0.08 -6.25
N LEU A 642 18.05 -1.08 -6.69
CA LEU A 642 16.75 -1.43 -6.11
C LEU A 642 16.74 -2.73 -5.30
N ARG A 643 17.86 -3.45 -5.29
CA ARG A 643 17.99 -4.70 -4.52
C ARG A 643 17.69 -4.45 -3.04
N ASP A 644 16.94 -5.35 -2.41
CA ASP A 644 16.46 -5.24 -1.03
C ASP A 644 15.49 -4.06 -0.78
N TYR A 645 15.00 -3.35 -1.81
CA TYR A 645 14.06 -2.25 -1.62
C TYR A 645 12.75 -2.70 -0.95
N ALA A 646 12.23 -3.85 -1.34
CA ALA A 646 10.95 -4.36 -0.90
C ALA A 646 11.08 -5.62 -0.02
N THR A 647 12.16 -5.70 0.77
CA THR A 647 12.38 -6.86 1.64
C THR A 647 11.31 -7.02 2.71
N ARG A 648 11.16 -8.24 3.19
CA ARG A 648 10.18 -8.64 4.19
C ARG A 648 10.84 -9.37 5.36
N LEU A 649 10.36 -9.10 6.57
CA LEU A 649 10.65 -9.96 7.71
C LEU A 649 9.54 -11.01 7.79
N TRP A 650 9.57 -11.98 6.88
CA TRP A 650 8.57 -13.03 6.78
C TRP A 650 9.18 -14.40 7.05
N SER A 651 8.40 -15.27 7.69
CA SER A 651 8.74 -16.68 7.80
C SER A 651 8.87 -17.30 6.40
N GLY A 652 9.87 -18.17 6.24
CA GLY A 652 10.28 -18.72 4.97
C GLY A 652 11.18 -17.80 4.15
N PHE A 653 11.01 -16.49 4.18
CA PHE A 653 11.94 -15.53 3.56
C PHE A 653 13.21 -15.37 4.41
N MET A 654 13.04 -15.27 5.72
CA MET A 654 14.18 -15.28 6.65
C MET A 654 15.00 -16.55 6.50
N GLU A 655 14.34 -17.73 6.51
CA GLU A 655 14.99 -19.02 6.39
C GLU A 655 15.69 -19.24 5.04
N SER A 656 15.00 -18.96 3.91
CA SER A 656 15.46 -19.33 2.58
C SER A 656 16.30 -18.28 1.87
N TYR A 657 16.15 -17.00 2.22
CA TYR A 657 16.86 -15.89 1.54
C TYR A 657 17.80 -15.14 2.48
N CYS A 658 17.32 -14.70 3.65
CA CYS A 658 18.12 -13.85 4.53
C CYS A 658 19.20 -14.65 5.27
N ALA A 659 18.85 -15.75 5.93
CA ALA A 659 19.79 -16.56 6.70
C ALA A 659 20.93 -17.13 5.85
N PRO A 660 20.73 -17.69 4.65
CA PRO A 660 21.85 -18.14 3.80
C PRO A 660 22.82 -17.01 3.41
N ARG A 661 22.34 -15.78 3.18
CA ARG A 661 23.20 -14.62 2.92
C ARG A 661 24.12 -14.30 4.10
N TRP A 662 23.58 -14.32 5.31
CA TRP A 662 24.34 -14.12 6.54
C TRP A 662 25.26 -15.29 6.84
N GLN A 663 24.85 -16.53 6.56
CA GLN A 663 25.72 -17.70 6.69
C GLN A 663 26.96 -17.58 5.77
N MET A 664 26.75 -17.29 4.47
CA MET A 664 27.85 -17.05 3.52
C MET A 664 28.81 -15.96 4.01
N TYR A 665 28.27 -14.87 4.55
CA TYR A 665 29.06 -13.77 5.09
C TYR A 665 29.87 -14.20 6.34
N ILE A 666 29.26 -14.91 7.27
CA ILE A 666 29.91 -15.42 8.48
C ILE A 666 31.04 -16.38 8.12
N GLU A 667 30.80 -17.30 7.19
CA GLU A 667 31.83 -18.23 6.69
C GLU A 667 32.99 -17.49 6.07
N GLU A 668 32.76 -16.47 5.27
CA GLU A 668 33.76 -15.60 4.68
C GLU A 668 34.59 -14.86 5.74
N ILE A 669 33.94 -14.28 6.75
CA ILE A 669 34.63 -13.58 7.85
C ILE A 669 35.49 -14.53 8.68
N LEU A 670 34.99 -15.72 8.99
CA LEU A 670 35.79 -16.73 9.72
C LEU A 670 36.98 -17.21 8.89
N SER A 671 36.83 -17.44 7.59
CA SER A 671 37.92 -17.77 6.67
C SER A 671 38.99 -16.64 6.62
N CYS A 672 38.54 -15.38 6.57
CA CYS A 672 39.47 -14.24 6.60
C CYS A 672 40.31 -14.21 7.89
N ILE A 673 39.73 -14.52 9.05
CA ILE A 673 40.48 -14.62 10.31
C ILE A 673 41.48 -15.78 10.30
N GLU A 674 41.04 -16.97 9.83
CA GLU A 674 41.84 -18.19 9.80
C GLU A 674 43.05 -18.06 8.85
N GLU A 675 42.83 -17.47 7.67
CA GLU A 675 43.85 -17.27 6.64
C GLU A 675 44.70 -16.00 6.86
N GLY A 676 44.30 -15.12 7.77
CA GLY A 676 44.94 -13.85 8.06
C GLY A 676 44.84 -12.83 6.92
N ARG A 677 43.83 -12.98 6.04
CA ARG A 677 43.54 -12.06 4.92
C ARG A 677 42.49 -11.03 5.29
N GLU A 678 42.47 -9.96 4.51
CA GLU A 678 41.41 -8.96 4.66
C GLU A 678 40.15 -9.40 3.90
N TYR A 679 39.01 -8.96 4.42
CA TYR A 679 37.69 -9.16 3.79
C TYR A 679 37.55 -8.30 2.53
N ASP A 680 37.26 -8.94 1.41
CA ASP A 680 36.96 -8.29 0.13
C ASP A 680 35.45 -8.26 -0.10
N GLN A 681 34.84 -7.13 0.21
CA GLN A 681 33.40 -6.95 0.07
C GLN A 681 32.93 -7.05 -1.40
N ALA A 682 33.74 -6.59 -2.36
CA ALA A 682 33.34 -6.62 -3.77
C ALA A 682 33.30 -8.06 -4.29
N ALA A 683 34.34 -8.85 -4.04
CA ALA A 683 34.39 -10.27 -4.40
C ALA A 683 33.30 -11.09 -3.66
N PHE A 684 33.03 -10.76 -2.41
CA PHE A 684 31.92 -11.38 -1.68
C PHE A 684 30.56 -11.05 -2.31
N PHE A 685 30.30 -9.79 -2.69
CA PHE A 685 29.06 -9.37 -3.29
C PHE A 685 28.79 -9.97 -4.68
N GLU A 686 29.83 -10.29 -5.44
CA GLU A 686 29.66 -11.04 -6.70
C GLU A 686 29.11 -12.45 -6.45
N ARG A 687 29.68 -13.19 -5.46
CA ARG A 687 29.19 -14.52 -5.08
C ARG A 687 27.77 -14.46 -4.50
N LEU A 688 27.51 -13.44 -3.68
CA LEU A 688 26.19 -13.23 -3.07
C LEU A 688 25.14 -12.91 -4.14
N ALA A 689 25.48 -12.10 -5.14
CA ALA A 689 24.56 -11.76 -6.24
C ALA A 689 24.15 -13.00 -7.06
N ALA A 690 25.06 -13.96 -7.24
CA ALA A 690 24.73 -15.24 -7.89
C ALA A 690 23.69 -16.01 -7.08
N PHE A 691 23.88 -16.16 -5.75
CA PHE A 691 22.91 -16.80 -4.86
C PHE A 691 21.55 -16.11 -4.91
N GLU A 692 21.52 -14.78 -4.82
CA GLU A 692 20.27 -14.00 -4.81
C GLU A 692 19.48 -14.15 -6.11
N LYS A 693 20.18 -14.17 -7.24
CA LYS A 693 19.59 -14.41 -8.56
C LYS A 693 19.03 -15.83 -8.67
N ASP A 694 19.82 -16.83 -8.24
CA ASP A 694 19.37 -18.22 -8.23
C ASP A 694 18.13 -18.39 -7.35
N TRP A 695 18.11 -17.78 -6.16
CA TRP A 695 16.94 -17.83 -5.28
C TRP A 695 15.70 -17.21 -5.92
N ALA A 696 15.82 -16.08 -6.61
CA ALA A 696 14.70 -15.43 -7.28
C ALA A 696 14.13 -16.26 -8.43
N THR A 697 14.97 -17.02 -9.13
CA THR A 697 14.60 -17.81 -10.32
C THR A 697 14.25 -19.26 -10.01
N TYR A 698 14.73 -19.80 -8.90
CA TYR A 698 14.57 -21.21 -8.54
C TYR A 698 13.21 -21.52 -7.91
N ASP A 699 12.58 -22.58 -8.41
CA ASP A 699 11.20 -22.94 -8.04
C ASP A 699 11.17 -24.01 -6.94
N ASN A 700 11.88 -23.80 -5.84
CA ASN A 700 11.81 -24.68 -4.68
C ASN A 700 10.58 -24.38 -3.82
N GLU A 701 9.99 -25.43 -3.25
CA GLU A 701 9.02 -25.27 -2.16
C GLU A 701 9.71 -24.60 -0.97
N THR A 702 9.08 -23.53 -0.46
CA THR A 702 9.50 -22.92 0.80
C THR A 702 9.01 -23.79 1.96
N GLY A 703 9.86 -24.08 2.91
CA GLY A 703 9.48 -24.77 4.13
C GLY A 703 8.33 -24.05 4.82
N TYR A 704 7.36 -24.82 5.32
CA TYR A 704 6.30 -24.30 6.17
C TYR A 704 6.63 -24.68 7.61
N LYS A 705 6.64 -23.67 8.50
CA LYS A 705 6.73 -23.91 9.93
C LYS A 705 5.34 -23.85 10.53
N GLU A 706 4.98 -24.86 11.30
CA GLU A 706 3.73 -24.84 12.06
C GLU A 706 3.78 -23.67 13.06
N PRO A 707 2.75 -22.80 13.10
CA PRO A 707 2.70 -21.71 14.04
C PRO A 707 2.70 -22.20 15.48
N SER A 708 3.56 -21.64 16.31
CA SER A 708 3.55 -21.84 17.77
C SER A 708 2.78 -20.72 18.48
N CYS A 709 2.64 -20.81 19.79
CA CYS A 709 2.08 -19.72 20.58
C CYS A 709 3.11 -18.56 20.63
N PRO A 710 2.83 -17.37 20.07
CA PRO A 710 3.81 -16.29 20.05
C PRO A 710 4.18 -15.79 21.44
N VAL A 711 3.29 -15.88 22.42
CA VAL A 711 3.54 -15.46 23.81
C VAL A 711 4.56 -16.36 24.49
N GLU A 712 4.38 -17.67 24.38
CA GLU A 712 5.30 -18.65 24.96
C GLU A 712 6.67 -18.61 24.29
N LEU A 713 6.68 -18.52 22.95
CA LEU A 713 7.90 -18.41 22.17
C LEU A 713 8.65 -17.11 22.54
N SER A 714 7.95 -15.98 22.63
CA SER A 714 8.54 -14.71 23.02
C SER A 714 9.21 -14.74 24.41
N ARG A 715 8.54 -15.35 25.40
CA ARG A 715 9.12 -15.53 26.75
C ARG A 715 10.40 -16.36 26.72
N LYS A 716 10.41 -17.44 25.94
CA LYS A 716 11.60 -18.26 25.73
C LYS A 716 12.74 -17.45 25.11
N LEU A 717 12.48 -16.69 24.04
CA LEU A 717 13.49 -15.92 23.31
C LEU A 717 14.06 -14.77 24.14
N ILE A 718 13.24 -14.09 24.94
CA ILE A 718 13.68 -13.04 25.87
C ILE A 718 14.65 -13.64 26.90
N SER A 719 14.36 -14.82 27.43
CA SER A 719 15.25 -15.51 28.38
C SER A 719 16.53 -16.01 27.70
N GLN A 720 16.44 -16.54 26.48
CA GLN A 720 17.57 -17.09 25.72
C GLN A 720 18.62 -16.04 25.37
N TYR A 721 18.17 -14.83 25.01
CA TYR A 721 19.04 -13.73 24.59
C TYR A 721 19.29 -12.68 25.69
N GLU A 722 18.82 -12.95 26.92
CA GLU A 722 18.97 -12.05 28.09
C GLU A 722 18.49 -10.61 27.80
N LEU A 723 17.43 -10.48 27.05
CA LEU A 723 16.86 -9.20 26.60
C LEU A 723 16.12 -8.47 27.71
#